data_5ea781083f0e8aee6db7b4c727ba5532
#
_entry.id   5ea781083f0e8aee6db7b4c727ba5532
#
_cell.length_a   1.000
_cell.length_b   1.000
_cell.length_c   1.000
_cell.angle_alpha   90.00
_cell.angle_beta   90.00
_cell.angle_gamma   90.00
#
_symmetry.space_group_name_H-M   'P 1'
#
loop_
_entity.id
_entity.type
_entity.pdbx_description
1 polymer ?
#
loop_
_entity_poly.entity_id
_entity_poly.type
_entity_poly.pdbx_seq_one_letter_code
_entity_poly.pdbx_strand_id
1 'polypeptide(L)'
;MEPPDVNDLLKMAPPEDDCWQMYAKGCVKGLNQVEKTGTSARVGKYAPKNISEMCAFVAAIRPGFRSMFSTFESRKPFSYGVKQFDDLIQTEEMPNSFLLYQEHIMTALNYAGIPMSECYTAIKNIAKKRVEKVLSYKDKFITGLTAAIIKDGKTESAAKAVAEKLWQIIEDSASYSFNACLTGDTKIACSDGNYSIKELYDRYNNGTYKRRDLRGKKEKDKRIYGKALSLTDKDIVCPNVIVDIRPAGEQPIYVITTKNGQTVSCTGNHKFPTPIGELPCSLLFDDDALYDVNLSQKKPYYNPHMSWIVSIEKTNRVEQTYDVEMAAPNHNFVLDNGLIVSNSHSYCVSLDSLYSAWIKAHYPLAFYETLLQITESKGDKDKLVEIKHVAEDYFNITFPSFKFGQDNRAIRANTENNSISNSLTSIKNMPKATSELLWHVAQTKPTTMIDVLIQCDNLHVSDAAIRMLAKIGYFDAFGNIPEIMRIIDLYDFFNKGMAKTVSKKKELAPELFEIVKKYATDRNAKGEELASYTITNPEIDRLKSELTNLKKAYKKAPDENLAEKITAKSEEIDSAICTHEAGMLREMESYILSKKIEDLDYANKIQNQIDILGYVDLYSGKEEDRRKLFIEDIRPLKDKKNGDIWCYRIDTRSIGSGKTSSLTIPVESYKEYPIKKNDIISVPSGALKKNRKGYWYLYFYDRVYA
;
A
#
# COMPACT_ATOMS: atom_id res chain seq x y z
N MET A 1 13.93 -19.51 0.06
CA MET A 1 15.03 -18.81 -0.63
C MET A 1 15.40 -17.62 0.24
N GLU A 2 16.64 -17.51 0.67
CA GLU A 2 17.10 -16.32 1.39
C GLU A 2 17.12 -15.14 0.42
N PRO A 3 16.72 -13.94 0.88
CA PRO A 3 16.79 -12.75 0.05
C PRO A 3 18.25 -12.46 -0.33
N PRO A 4 18.54 -12.08 -1.59
CA PRO A 4 19.88 -11.74 -2.01
C PRO A 4 20.40 -10.53 -1.20
N ASP A 5 21.70 -10.48 -0.95
CA ASP A 5 22.33 -9.28 -0.43
C ASP A 5 22.39 -8.16 -1.50
N VAL A 6 22.83 -6.96 -1.12
CA VAL A 6 22.85 -5.81 -2.04
C VAL A 6 23.77 -6.05 -3.24
N ASN A 7 24.94 -6.68 -3.03
CA ASN A 7 25.90 -6.91 -4.11
C ASN A 7 25.36 -7.99 -5.06
N ASP A 8 24.70 -9.01 -4.51
CA ASP A 8 24.05 -10.05 -5.31
C ASP A 8 22.87 -9.47 -6.08
N LEU A 9 22.05 -8.60 -5.46
CA LEU A 9 20.97 -7.91 -6.15
C LEU A 9 21.48 -7.07 -7.32
N LEU A 10 22.57 -6.30 -7.13
CA LEU A 10 23.15 -5.50 -8.22
C LEU A 10 23.70 -6.34 -9.36
N LYS A 11 24.27 -7.53 -9.06
CA LYS A 11 24.68 -8.50 -10.09
C LYS A 11 23.49 -9.14 -10.78
N MET A 12 22.41 -9.42 -10.05
CA MET A 12 21.18 -10.04 -10.56
C MET A 12 20.30 -9.07 -11.34
N ALA A 13 20.52 -7.77 -11.23
CA ALA A 13 19.78 -6.69 -11.90
C ALA A 13 20.69 -5.86 -12.83
N PRO A 14 21.36 -6.48 -13.83
CA PRO A 14 22.11 -5.75 -14.83
C PRO A 14 21.19 -4.83 -15.66
N PRO A 15 21.72 -3.89 -16.44
CA PRO A 15 20.90 -2.92 -17.21
C PRO A 15 19.87 -3.51 -18.15
N GLU A 16 20.05 -4.76 -18.60
CA GLU A 16 19.14 -5.52 -19.46
C GLU A 16 18.07 -6.32 -18.71
N ASP A 17 18.14 -6.40 -17.38
CA ASP A 17 17.18 -7.18 -16.58
C ASP A 17 15.75 -6.61 -16.67
N ASP A 18 14.77 -7.51 -16.67
CA ASP A 18 13.35 -7.18 -16.76
C ASP A 18 12.84 -6.27 -15.63
N CYS A 19 13.52 -6.23 -14.49
CA CYS A 19 13.15 -5.34 -13.38
C CYS A 19 13.19 -3.85 -13.80
N TRP A 20 14.10 -3.46 -14.70
CA TRP A 20 14.17 -2.09 -15.23
C TRP A 20 13.00 -1.80 -16.17
N GLN A 21 12.45 -2.83 -16.85
CA GLN A 21 11.25 -2.69 -17.68
C GLN A 21 10.00 -2.37 -16.85
N MET A 22 9.96 -2.74 -15.56
CA MET A 22 8.86 -2.36 -14.67
C MET A 22 8.75 -0.84 -14.56
N TYR A 23 9.89 -0.16 -14.44
CA TYR A 23 9.94 1.31 -14.41
C TYR A 23 9.55 1.92 -15.77
N ALA A 24 10.12 1.42 -16.86
CA ALA A 24 9.86 1.92 -18.21
C ALA A 24 8.39 1.80 -18.63
N LYS A 25 7.73 0.70 -18.27
CA LYS A 25 6.30 0.46 -18.53
C LYS A 25 5.37 1.19 -17.55
N GLY A 26 5.90 1.83 -16.50
CA GLY A 26 5.09 2.43 -15.44
C GLY A 26 4.40 1.40 -14.52
N CYS A 27 4.84 0.14 -14.57
CA CYS A 27 4.34 -0.94 -13.70
C CYS A 27 4.95 -0.86 -12.30
N VAL A 28 4.74 0.26 -11.61
CA VAL A 28 5.46 0.61 -10.36
C VAL A 28 4.60 0.56 -9.10
N LYS A 29 3.38 0.02 -9.18
CA LYS A 29 2.52 -0.15 -8.01
C LYS A 29 3.18 -1.12 -7.03
N GLY A 30 3.26 -0.72 -5.75
CA GLY A 30 3.99 -1.46 -4.72
C GLY A 30 5.52 -1.23 -4.72
N LEU A 31 6.08 -0.42 -5.63
CA LEU A 31 7.49 -0.05 -5.60
C LEU A 31 7.71 1.24 -4.80
N ASN A 32 8.67 1.20 -3.88
CA ASN A 32 8.94 2.35 -3.00
C ASN A 32 9.28 3.62 -3.79
N GLN A 33 8.79 4.79 -3.33
CA GLN A 33 8.96 6.14 -3.88
C GLN A 33 8.35 6.40 -5.26
N VAL A 34 8.00 5.40 -6.06
CA VAL A 34 7.54 5.58 -7.46
C VAL A 34 6.09 5.20 -7.70
N GLU A 35 5.41 4.58 -6.73
CA GLU A 35 4.04 4.05 -6.89
C GLU A 35 2.94 5.10 -7.08
N LYS A 36 3.17 6.37 -6.71
CA LYS A 36 2.17 7.44 -6.84
C LYS A 36 1.97 7.82 -8.31
N THR A 37 0.72 8.02 -8.72
CA THR A 37 0.32 8.26 -10.12
C THR A 37 1.18 9.31 -10.85
N GLY A 38 1.46 10.45 -10.22
CA GLY A 38 2.30 11.49 -10.81
C GLY A 38 3.77 11.10 -10.97
N THR A 39 4.29 10.28 -10.07
CA THR A 39 5.66 9.77 -10.10
C THR A 39 5.78 8.59 -11.05
N SER A 40 4.79 7.70 -11.09
CA SER A 40 4.71 6.58 -12.02
C SER A 40 4.84 7.01 -13.47
N ALA A 41 4.09 8.03 -13.89
CA ALA A 41 4.17 8.56 -15.26
C ALA A 41 5.58 9.13 -15.58
N ARG A 42 6.24 9.76 -14.59
CA ARG A 42 7.58 10.34 -14.76
C ARG A 42 8.68 9.29 -14.80
N VAL A 43 8.63 8.29 -13.91
CA VAL A 43 9.63 7.22 -13.94
C VAL A 43 9.52 6.39 -15.21
N GLY A 44 8.30 6.15 -15.71
CA GLY A 44 8.09 5.48 -16.99
C GLY A 44 8.72 6.24 -18.17
N LYS A 45 8.62 7.57 -18.17
CA LYS A 45 9.22 8.41 -19.20
C LYS A 45 10.74 8.52 -19.07
N TYR A 46 11.27 8.62 -17.85
CA TYR A 46 12.72 8.63 -17.59
C TYR A 46 13.35 7.26 -17.87
N ALA A 47 12.68 6.18 -17.50
CA ALA A 47 13.09 4.79 -17.69
C ALA A 47 14.53 4.50 -17.20
N PRO A 48 14.78 4.49 -15.86
CA PRO A 48 16.12 4.22 -15.33
C PRO A 48 16.56 2.81 -15.73
N LYS A 49 17.86 2.64 -16.00
CA LYS A 49 18.48 1.39 -16.46
C LYS A 49 19.48 0.79 -15.47
N ASN A 50 19.82 1.53 -14.43
CA ASN A 50 20.74 1.11 -13.37
C ASN A 50 20.43 1.85 -12.08
N ILE A 51 21.09 1.44 -10.99
CA ILE A 51 20.85 2.00 -9.66
C ILE A 51 21.24 3.49 -9.58
N SER A 52 22.32 3.92 -10.25
CA SER A 52 22.76 5.31 -10.25
C SER A 52 21.72 6.22 -10.87
N GLU A 53 21.13 5.82 -12.01
CA GLU A 53 20.01 6.52 -12.64
C GLU A 53 18.75 6.53 -11.78
N MET A 54 18.48 5.44 -11.06
CA MET A 54 17.35 5.38 -10.13
C MET A 54 17.55 6.34 -8.96
N CYS A 55 18.76 6.42 -8.39
CA CYS A 55 19.11 7.38 -7.34
C CYS A 55 18.95 8.82 -7.82
N ALA A 56 19.43 9.12 -9.03
CA ALA A 56 19.27 10.43 -9.64
C ALA A 56 17.79 10.78 -9.87
N PHE A 57 16.97 9.82 -10.32
CA PHE A 57 15.53 10.01 -10.47
C PHE A 57 14.85 10.30 -9.14
N VAL A 58 15.14 9.53 -8.09
CA VAL A 58 14.58 9.74 -6.75
C VAL A 58 14.97 11.10 -6.18
N ALA A 59 16.18 11.58 -6.46
CA ALA A 59 16.59 12.93 -6.11
C ALA A 59 15.86 14.01 -6.93
N ALA A 60 15.70 13.80 -8.25
CA ALA A 60 15.11 14.76 -9.18
C ALA A 60 13.59 14.95 -9.03
N ILE A 61 12.83 13.94 -8.56
CA ILE A 61 11.37 14.07 -8.38
C ILE A 61 10.95 14.99 -7.23
N ARG A 62 11.92 15.50 -6.46
CA ARG A 62 11.64 16.39 -5.33
C ARG A 62 11.18 17.78 -5.77
N PRO A 63 10.37 18.47 -4.96
CA PRO A 63 9.85 19.79 -5.31
C PRO A 63 10.91 20.83 -5.68
N GLY A 64 12.09 20.76 -5.04
CA GLY A 64 13.21 21.69 -5.29
C GLY A 64 13.85 21.56 -6.67
N PHE A 65 13.68 20.46 -7.38
CA PHE A 65 14.26 20.25 -8.72
C PHE A 65 13.26 20.48 -9.87
N ARG A 66 12.08 21.00 -9.55
CA ARG A 66 10.95 21.09 -10.49
C ARG A 66 11.24 21.89 -11.76
N SER A 67 12.02 22.96 -11.67
CA SER A 67 12.39 23.82 -12.81
C SER A 67 13.25 23.08 -13.84
N MET A 68 14.11 22.16 -13.42
CA MET A 68 15.02 21.40 -14.28
C MET A 68 14.51 20.00 -14.63
N PHE A 69 13.43 19.55 -13.99
CA PHE A 69 12.98 18.15 -14.11
C PHE A 69 12.65 17.74 -15.56
N SER A 70 12.02 18.60 -16.36
CA SER A 70 11.70 18.28 -17.76
C SER A 70 12.94 18.09 -18.64
N THR A 71 14.02 18.84 -18.37
CA THR A 71 15.29 18.71 -19.07
C THR A 71 15.99 17.41 -18.65
N PHE A 72 16.02 17.11 -17.36
CA PHE A 72 16.54 15.85 -16.79
C PHE A 72 15.80 14.65 -17.38
N GLU A 73 14.45 14.64 -17.32
CA GLU A 73 13.59 13.55 -17.81
C GLU A 73 13.81 13.29 -19.31
N SER A 74 14.12 14.33 -20.10
CA SER A 74 14.31 14.19 -21.55
C SER A 74 15.62 13.48 -21.92
N ARG A 75 16.56 13.28 -20.98
CA ARG A 75 17.91 12.72 -21.19
C ARG A 75 18.72 13.44 -22.29
N LYS A 76 18.36 14.67 -22.65
CA LYS A 76 19.09 15.46 -23.63
C LYS A 76 20.39 16.00 -23.02
N PRO A 77 21.48 16.14 -23.80
CA PRO A 77 22.70 16.82 -23.33
C PRO A 77 22.35 18.20 -22.76
N PHE A 78 22.94 18.52 -21.62
CA PHE A 78 22.69 19.77 -20.93
C PHE A 78 24.03 20.32 -20.40
N SER A 79 24.21 21.62 -20.45
CA SER A 79 25.35 22.34 -19.86
C SER A 79 24.85 23.49 -19.01
N TYR A 80 25.44 23.67 -17.84
CA TYR A 80 25.19 24.84 -17.01
C TYR A 80 25.92 26.11 -17.58
N GLY A 81 26.72 25.93 -18.63
CA GLY A 81 27.54 26.98 -19.21
C GLY A 81 28.82 27.27 -18.42
N VAL A 82 29.14 26.42 -17.47
CA VAL A 82 30.37 26.45 -16.64
C VAL A 82 30.99 25.05 -16.72
N LYS A 83 32.07 24.93 -17.51
CA LYS A 83 32.71 23.65 -17.83
C LYS A 83 33.06 22.84 -16.56
N GLN A 84 33.59 23.50 -15.54
CA GLN A 84 33.98 22.85 -14.29
C GLN A 84 32.82 22.20 -13.56
N PHE A 85 31.61 22.75 -13.66
CA PHE A 85 30.41 22.10 -13.08
C PHE A 85 29.97 20.94 -13.94
N ASP A 86 29.96 21.10 -15.24
CA ASP A 86 29.60 20.01 -16.14
C ASP A 86 30.56 18.83 -15.95
N ASP A 87 31.88 19.08 -15.91
CA ASP A 87 32.87 18.02 -15.67
C ASP A 87 32.77 17.35 -14.29
N LEU A 88 32.30 18.07 -13.28
CA LEU A 88 32.14 17.53 -11.92
C LEU A 88 30.92 16.59 -11.79
N ILE A 89 29.81 16.94 -12.44
CA ILE A 89 28.52 16.25 -12.23
C ILE A 89 28.12 15.32 -13.36
N GLN A 90 28.72 15.46 -14.55
CA GLN A 90 28.52 14.64 -15.72
C GLN A 90 29.69 13.65 -15.87
N THR A 91 29.45 12.41 -15.43
CA THR A 91 30.43 11.32 -15.54
C THR A 91 30.11 10.44 -16.75
N GLU A 92 31.04 9.51 -17.10
CA GLU A 92 30.78 8.52 -18.16
C GLU A 92 29.52 7.69 -17.88
N GLU A 93 29.29 7.33 -16.61
CA GLU A 93 28.11 6.57 -16.17
C GLU A 93 26.83 7.42 -16.20
N MET A 94 26.94 8.72 -16.00
CA MET A 94 25.83 9.67 -15.87
C MET A 94 26.07 10.93 -16.71
N PRO A 95 26.16 10.82 -18.06
CA PRO A 95 26.53 11.94 -18.95
C PRO A 95 25.52 13.09 -18.95
N ASN A 96 24.30 12.85 -18.44
CA ASN A 96 23.23 13.85 -18.36
C ASN A 96 22.87 14.17 -16.89
N SER A 97 23.82 14.09 -15.97
CA SER A 97 23.59 14.42 -14.57
C SER A 97 23.42 15.93 -14.35
N PHE A 98 22.80 16.24 -13.21
CA PHE A 98 22.42 17.60 -12.84
C PHE A 98 22.81 17.88 -11.39
N LEU A 99 22.70 19.13 -10.93
CA LEU A 99 22.85 19.54 -9.52
C LEU A 99 21.73 18.92 -8.65
N LEU A 100 21.80 17.62 -8.42
CA LEU A 100 20.78 16.84 -7.70
C LEU A 100 21.08 16.72 -6.21
N TYR A 101 22.38 16.77 -5.87
CA TYR A 101 22.85 16.50 -4.51
C TYR A 101 23.36 17.79 -3.87
N GLN A 102 23.34 17.83 -2.54
CA GLN A 102 23.74 18.99 -1.76
C GLN A 102 25.22 19.34 -1.98
N GLU A 103 26.03 18.32 -2.17
CA GLU A 103 27.46 18.41 -2.45
C GLU A 103 27.72 19.16 -3.76
N HIS A 104 26.95 18.90 -4.80
CA HIS A 104 27.04 19.63 -6.07
C HIS A 104 26.73 21.11 -5.87
N ILE A 105 25.74 21.46 -5.04
CA ILE A 105 25.39 22.84 -4.73
C ILE A 105 26.51 23.51 -3.92
N MET A 106 27.08 22.82 -2.91
CA MET A 106 28.21 23.33 -2.13
C MET A 106 29.44 23.64 -3.01
N THR A 107 29.76 22.74 -3.92
CA THR A 107 30.86 22.94 -4.88
C THR A 107 30.58 24.12 -5.80
N ALA A 108 29.35 24.30 -6.27
CA ALA A 108 28.96 25.44 -7.08
C ALA A 108 29.14 26.77 -6.31
N LEU A 109 28.70 26.81 -5.05
CA LEU A 109 28.86 27.97 -4.17
C LEU A 109 30.34 28.28 -3.91
N ASN A 110 31.14 27.24 -3.65
CA ASN A 110 32.57 27.40 -3.38
C ASN A 110 33.35 27.88 -4.62
N TYR A 111 33.05 27.32 -5.80
CA TYR A 111 33.63 27.77 -7.05
C TYR A 111 33.33 29.25 -7.33
N ALA A 112 32.19 29.75 -6.91
CA ALA A 112 31.83 31.16 -6.98
C ALA A 112 32.51 32.04 -5.91
N GLY A 113 33.42 31.48 -5.11
CA GLY A 113 34.23 32.20 -4.11
C GLY A 113 33.56 32.34 -2.73
N ILE A 114 32.45 31.63 -2.47
CA ILE A 114 31.91 31.52 -1.11
C ILE A 114 32.76 30.49 -0.36
N PRO A 115 33.35 30.85 0.82
CA PRO A 115 34.14 29.89 1.58
C PRO A 115 33.36 28.60 1.85
N MET A 116 34.01 27.44 1.74
CA MET A 116 33.35 26.13 1.95
C MET A 116 32.66 26.08 3.33
N SER A 117 33.24 26.68 4.34
CA SER A 117 32.69 26.82 5.68
C SER A 117 31.37 27.59 5.75
N GLU A 118 31.07 28.42 4.76
CA GLU A 118 29.79 29.15 4.66
C GLU A 118 28.78 28.48 3.73
N CYS A 119 29.21 27.57 2.83
CA CYS A 119 28.34 26.99 1.80
C CYS A 119 27.12 26.25 2.37
N TYR A 120 27.31 25.42 3.39
CA TYR A 120 26.20 24.73 4.05
C TYR A 120 25.23 25.70 4.73
N THR A 121 25.76 26.73 5.39
CA THR A 121 24.93 27.76 6.01
C THR A 121 24.11 28.54 4.96
N ALA A 122 24.73 28.80 3.80
CA ALA A 122 24.06 29.41 2.66
C ALA A 122 22.89 28.53 2.18
N ILE A 123 23.10 27.24 1.93
CA ILE A 123 22.05 26.27 1.54
C ILE A 123 20.93 26.23 2.58
N LYS A 124 21.25 26.16 3.88
CA LYS A 124 20.27 26.14 4.97
C LYS A 124 19.43 27.43 5.04
N ASN A 125 20.04 28.57 4.75
CA ASN A 125 19.31 29.85 4.69
C ASN A 125 18.44 29.93 3.43
N ILE A 126 18.89 29.43 2.28
CA ILE A 126 18.10 29.33 1.04
C ILE A 126 16.89 28.40 1.29
N ALA A 127 17.11 27.21 1.83
CA ALA A 127 16.07 26.24 2.14
C ALA A 127 14.99 26.80 3.10
N LYS A 128 15.42 27.57 4.10
CA LYS A 128 14.53 28.24 5.08
C LYS A 128 13.97 29.57 4.60
N LYS A 129 14.25 29.98 3.36
CA LYS A 129 13.79 31.24 2.74
C LYS A 129 14.06 32.49 3.60
N ARG A 130 15.25 32.58 4.20
CA ARG A 130 15.68 33.72 5.03
C ARG A 130 16.16 34.86 4.14
N VAL A 131 15.25 35.66 3.60
CA VAL A 131 15.44 36.62 2.51
C VAL A 131 16.69 37.48 2.65
N GLU A 132 16.91 38.15 3.78
CA GLU A 132 18.07 39.04 3.99
C GLU A 132 19.44 38.30 3.88
N LYS A 133 19.51 37.10 4.49
CA LYS A 133 20.74 36.29 4.45
C LYS A 133 20.99 35.69 3.07
N VAL A 134 19.90 35.28 2.38
CA VAL A 134 19.97 34.73 1.02
C VAL A 134 20.48 35.77 0.04
N LEU A 135 20.02 37.03 0.12
CA LEU A 135 20.47 38.10 -0.76
C LEU A 135 21.97 38.32 -0.66
N SER A 136 22.55 38.35 0.55
CA SER A 136 23.99 38.47 0.75
C SER A 136 24.78 37.37 0.06
N TYR A 137 24.34 36.10 0.13
CA TYR A 137 24.98 34.99 -0.57
C TYR A 137 24.76 35.05 -2.08
N LYS A 138 23.62 35.50 -2.54
CA LYS A 138 23.30 35.70 -3.95
C LYS A 138 24.27 36.68 -4.61
N ASP A 139 24.46 37.83 -3.99
CA ASP A 139 25.37 38.86 -4.52
C ASP A 139 26.81 38.37 -4.57
N LYS A 140 27.27 37.71 -3.51
CA LYS A 140 28.62 37.09 -3.50
C LYS A 140 28.78 36.07 -4.63
N PHE A 141 27.77 35.17 -4.78
CA PHE A 141 27.78 34.13 -5.80
C PHE A 141 27.80 34.69 -7.21
N ILE A 142 26.90 35.63 -7.52
CA ILE A 142 26.78 36.19 -8.86
C ILE A 142 28.07 36.94 -9.20
N THR A 143 28.61 37.75 -8.30
CA THR A 143 29.86 38.51 -8.50
C THR A 143 31.03 37.56 -8.71
N GLY A 144 31.23 36.60 -7.83
CA GLY A 144 32.35 35.67 -7.89
C GLY A 144 32.34 34.77 -9.13
N LEU A 145 31.16 34.20 -9.43
CA LEU A 145 31.01 33.34 -10.61
C LEU A 145 31.14 34.11 -11.91
N THR A 146 30.60 35.33 -11.99
CA THR A 146 30.77 36.20 -13.16
C THR A 146 32.25 36.47 -13.40
N ALA A 147 33.05 36.81 -12.36
CA ALA A 147 34.48 37.01 -12.48
C ALA A 147 35.24 35.74 -12.93
N ALA A 148 34.86 34.56 -12.44
CA ALA A 148 35.44 33.30 -12.86
C ALA A 148 35.16 32.99 -14.35
N ILE A 149 33.93 33.19 -14.80
CA ILE A 149 33.51 32.91 -16.19
C ILE A 149 34.16 33.92 -17.18
N ILE A 150 34.35 35.16 -16.77
CA ILE A 150 35.08 36.16 -17.60
C ILE A 150 36.53 35.71 -17.83
N LYS A 151 37.19 35.13 -16.82
CA LYS A 151 38.57 34.58 -16.98
C LYS A 151 38.59 33.45 -18.01
N ASP A 152 37.50 32.73 -18.21
CA ASP A 152 37.35 31.69 -19.22
C ASP A 152 36.96 32.25 -20.63
N GLY A 153 37.00 33.57 -20.82
CA GLY A 153 36.87 34.24 -22.12
C GLY A 153 35.46 34.63 -22.55
N LYS A 154 34.46 34.60 -21.66
CA LYS A 154 33.12 35.11 -21.96
C LYS A 154 32.98 36.60 -21.69
N THR A 155 32.06 37.27 -22.39
CA THR A 155 31.68 38.65 -22.11
C THR A 155 31.00 38.79 -20.75
N GLU A 156 31.16 39.94 -20.10
CA GLU A 156 30.55 40.20 -18.77
C GLU A 156 29.03 39.99 -18.74
N SER A 157 28.32 40.45 -19.76
CA SER A 157 26.88 40.26 -19.86
C SER A 157 26.48 38.80 -19.96
N ALA A 158 27.21 37.99 -20.77
CA ALA A 158 26.94 36.55 -20.89
C ALA A 158 27.32 35.81 -19.59
N ALA A 159 28.41 36.15 -18.94
CA ALA A 159 28.82 35.57 -17.67
C ALA A 159 27.83 35.83 -16.55
N LYS A 160 27.32 37.06 -16.45
CA LYS A 160 26.31 37.44 -15.47
C LYS A 160 25.00 36.70 -15.69
N ALA A 161 24.53 36.56 -16.92
CA ALA A 161 23.32 35.81 -17.25
C ALA A 161 23.42 34.32 -16.86
N VAL A 162 24.58 33.69 -17.05
CA VAL A 162 24.87 32.32 -16.61
C VAL A 162 24.85 32.23 -15.09
N ALA A 163 25.48 33.17 -14.38
CA ALA A 163 25.51 33.19 -12.92
C ALA A 163 24.14 33.37 -12.30
N GLU A 164 23.32 34.28 -12.83
CA GLU A 164 21.93 34.47 -12.38
C GLU A 164 21.06 33.23 -12.60
N LYS A 165 21.19 32.59 -13.77
CA LYS A 165 20.48 31.36 -14.09
C LYS A 165 20.88 30.22 -13.14
N LEU A 166 22.18 30.06 -12.88
CA LEU A 166 22.64 28.98 -11.99
C LEU A 166 22.23 29.24 -10.55
N TRP A 167 22.24 30.48 -10.09
CA TRP A 167 21.69 30.83 -8.77
C TRP A 167 20.23 30.43 -8.63
N GLN A 168 19.39 30.71 -9.63
CA GLN A 168 17.98 30.32 -9.60
C GLN A 168 17.81 28.80 -9.46
N ILE A 169 18.64 28.02 -10.17
CA ILE A 169 18.63 26.56 -10.07
C ILE A 169 19.03 26.10 -8.67
N ILE A 170 20.06 26.73 -8.07
CA ILE A 170 20.51 26.47 -6.71
C ILE A 170 19.41 26.80 -5.70
N GLU A 171 18.76 27.95 -5.84
CA GLU A 171 17.68 28.40 -4.96
C GLU A 171 16.50 27.42 -4.97
N ASP A 172 16.13 26.92 -6.14
CA ASP A 172 15.09 25.90 -6.30
C ASP A 172 15.51 24.55 -5.71
N SER A 173 16.77 24.14 -5.92
CA SER A 173 17.29 22.80 -5.57
C SER A 173 17.65 22.66 -4.09
N ALA A 174 18.04 23.75 -3.41
CA ALA A 174 18.57 23.71 -2.04
C ALA A 174 17.57 23.24 -0.97
N SER A 175 16.29 23.09 -1.31
CA SER A 175 15.26 22.70 -0.34
C SER A 175 15.26 21.23 0.05
N TYR A 176 15.94 20.33 -0.70
CA TYR A 176 15.93 18.87 -0.46
C TYR A 176 17.11 18.14 -1.12
N SER A 177 18.04 17.57 -0.35
CA SER A 177 19.19 16.77 -0.86
C SER A 177 19.59 15.62 0.08
N PHE A 178 20.26 14.57 -0.45
CA PHE A 178 20.51 13.26 0.19
C PHE A 178 21.99 12.90 0.46
N ASN A 179 22.30 11.88 1.29
CA ASN A 179 23.59 11.53 1.89
C ASN A 179 23.93 10.04 1.96
N ALA A 180 25.17 9.67 2.40
CA ALA A 180 25.84 8.37 2.25
C ALA A 180 26.40 7.67 3.52
N CYS A 181 27.21 6.58 3.44
CA CYS A 181 27.32 5.43 4.36
C CYS A 181 28.67 5.18 5.09
N LEU A 182 28.70 4.25 6.13
CA LEU A 182 29.85 3.86 6.94
C LEU A 182 30.24 2.38 6.71
N THR A 183 31.49 2.00 7.07
CA THR A 183 31.95 0.60 7.02
C THR A 183 31.32 -0.25 8.12
N GLY A 184 31.18 -1.56 7.89
CA GLY A 184 30.50 -2.47 8.79
C GLY A 184 31.19 -2.71 10.14
N ASP A 185 32.51 -2.50 10.22
CA ASP A 185 33.33 -2.59 11.43
C ASP A 185 33.23 -1.34 12.31
N THR A 186 32.71 -0.23 11.78
CA THR A 186 32.44 0.99 12.57
C THR A 186 31.51 0.68 13.74
N LYS A 187 31.93 1.05 14.96
CA LYS A 187 31.17 0.76 16.18
C LYS A 187 30.32 1.95 16.61
N ILE A 188 29.08 1.67 16.98
CA ILE A 188 28.11 2.65 17.49
C ILE A 188 28.06 2.59 19.00
N ALA A 189 28.04 3.74 19.66
CA ALA A 189 27.80 3.85 21.10
C ALA A 189 26.30 3.69 21.42
N CYS A 190 25.91 2.49 21.81
CA CYS A 190 24.53 2.17 22.22
C CYS A 190 24.37 2.28 23.73
N SER A 191 23.11 2.43 24.18
CA SER A 191 22.80 2.57 25.61
C SER A 191 23.15 1.32 26.45
N ASP A 192 23.26 0.16 25.82
CA ASP A 192 23.56 -1.14 26.43
C ASP A 192 24.95 -1.70 26.08
N GLY A 193 25.74 -1.00 25.28
CA GLY A 193 27.10 -1.40 24.90
C GLY A 193 27.52 -0.82 23.56
N ASN A 194 28.77 -1.09 23.14
CA ASN A 194 29.28 -0.67 21.86
C ASN A 194 29.24 -1.87 20.90
N TYR A 195 28.65 -1.70 19.72
CA TYR A 195 28.48 -2.75 18.75
C TYR A 195 28.88 -2.23 17.35
N SER A 196 29.53 -3.09 16.55
CA SER A 196 29.73 -2.75 15.14
C SER A 196 28.41 -2.69 14.38
N ILE A 197 28.37 -1.87 13.32
CA ILE A 197 27.16 -1.74 12.48
C ILE A 197 26.77 -3.10 11.90
N LYS A 198 27.76 -3.87 11.42
CA LYS A 198 27.55 -5.23 10.93
C LYS A 198 27.01 -6.17 12.01
N GLU A 199 27.55 -6.10 13.23
CA GLU A 199 27.07 -6.93 14.34
C GLU A 199 25.60 -6.61 14.71
N LEU A 200 25.21 -5.34 14.75
CA LEU A 200 23.82 -4.94 14.98
C LEU A 200 22.91 -5.43 13.86
N TYR A 201 23.35 -5.30 12.62
CA TYR A 201 22.63 -5.81 11.45
C TYR A 201 22.42 -7.32 11.52
N ASP A 202 23.51 -8.09 11.79
CA ASP A 202 23.48 -9.56 11.87
C ASP A 202 22.61 -10.04 13.05
N ARG A 203 22.73 -9.43 14.23
CA ARG A 203 21.91 -9.74 15.41
C ARG A 203 20.42 -9.60 15.15
N TYR A 204 20.05 -8.59 14.42
CA TYR A 204 18.67 -8.35 14.05
C TYR A 204 18.15 -9.41 13.07
N ASN A 205 18.89 -9.68 12.01
CA ASN A 205 18.48 -10.65 10.97
C ASN A 205 18.45 -12.09 11.48
N ASN A 206 19.37 -12.46 12.39
CA ASN A 206 19.42 -13.79 13.02
C ASN A 206 18.45 -13.98 14.19
N GLY A 207 17.57 -13.02 14.47
CA GLY A 207 16.56 -13.10 15.54
C GLY A 207 17.14 -13.12 16.97
N THR A 208 18.44 -12.85 17.15
CA THR A 208 19.10 -12.85 18.46
C THR A 208 18.84 -11.58 19.27
N TYR A 209 18.32 -10.54 18.63
CA TYR A 209 17.93 -9.32 19.31
C TYR A 209 16.49 -9.44 19.85
N LYS A 210 16.34 -9.71 21.14
CA LYS A 210 15.02 -9.71 21.80
C LYS A 210 14.52 -8.28 21.93
N ARG A 211 13.44 -7.98 21.22
CA ARG A 211 12.65 -6.76 21.35
C ARG A 211 12.30 -6.52 22.82
N ARG A 212 12.89 -5.53 23.48
CA ARG A 212 12.34 -5.03 24.74
C ARG A 212 11.12 -4.18 24.42
N ASP A 213 9.96 -4.66 24.90
CA ASP A 213 8.65 -4.04 24.73
C ASP A 213 8.66 -2.52 24.77
N LEU A 214 8.23 -1.92 23.68
CA LEU A 214 7.57 -0.62 23.70
C LEU A 214 6.13 -0.86 24.15
N ARG A 215 5.89 -0.82 25.45
CA ARG A 215 4.55 -0.96 26.03
C ARG A 215 3.61 0.08 25.43
N GLY A 216 2.60 -0.37 24.73
CA GLY A 216 1.31 0.30 24.68
C GLY A 216 0.85 0.92 23.39
N LYS A 217 1.42 0.68 22.19
CA LYS A 217 0.79 1.10 20.91
C LYS A 217 1.01 0.12 19.76
N LYS A 218 -0.01 0.00 18.93
CA LYS A 218 -0.17 -0.89 17.77
C LYS A 218 0.84 -0.67 16.61
N GLU A 219 2.12 -0.54 16.88
CA GLU A 219 3.16 -0.55 15.85
C GLU A 219 3.87 -1.90 15.88
N LYS A 220 3.21 -2.91 15.31
CA LYS A 220 3.70 -4.30 15.29
C LYS A 220 4.93 -4.54 14.40
N ASP A 221 5.36 -3.60 13.59
CA ASP A 221 6.32 -3.85 12.52
C ASP A 221 7.51 -2.87 12.41
N LYS A 222 7.77 -2.04 13.42
CA LYS A 222 9.02 -1.26 13.43
C LYS A 222 10.14 -2.10 14.02
N ARG A 223 11.08 -2.49 13.18
CA ARG A 223 12.33 -3.13 13.57
C ARG A 223 13.15 -2.14 14.42
N ILE A 224 13.51 -2.50 15.64
CA ILE A 224 14.28 -1.65 16.56
C ILE A 224 15.58 -2.34 16.87
N TYR A 225 16.69 -1.79 16.40
CA TYR A 225 18.04 -2.31 16.66
C TYR A 225 18.61 -1.91 18.02
N GLY A 226 17.93 -1.07 18.75
CA GLY A 226 18.36 -0.54 20.05
C GLY A 226 18.34 0.99 20.10
N LYS A 227 19.01 1.56 21.09
CA LYS A 227 19.17 3.00 21.22
C LYS A 227 20.65 3.34 21.15
N ALA A 228 21.01 4.20 20.18
CA ALA A 228 22.32 4.84 20.11
C ALA A 228 22.28 6.24 20.71
N LEU A 229 23.44 6.75 21.12
CA LEU A 229 23.57 8.15 21.48
C LEU A 229 23.43 9.02 20.24
N SER A 230 22.78 10.19 20.36
CA SER A 230 22.47 11.09 19.26
C SER A 230 22.50 12.55 19.75
N LEU A 231 23.05 13.45 18.93
CA LEU A 231 23.09 14.89 19.21
C LEU A 231 21.73 15.52 18.88
N THR A 232 21.19 16.29 19.80
CA THR A 232 19.95 17.04 19.65
C THR A 232 20.19 18.45 19.10
N ASP A 233 19.13 19.12 18.68
CA ASP A 233 19.12 20.53 18.28
C ASP A 233 19.46 21.52 19.41
N LYS A 234 19.50 21.03 20.67
CA LYS A 234 19.87 21.79 21.88
C LYS A 234 21.33 21.55 22.32
N ASP A 235 22.16 21.00 21.45
CA ASP A 235 23.54 20.65 21.73
C ASP A 235 23.72 19.72 22.95
N ILE A 236 22.80 18.75 23.09
CA ILE A 236 22.87 17.71 24.11
C ILE A 236 22.87 16.36 23.42
N VAL A 237 23.75 15.46 23.84
CA VAL A 237 23.77 14.08 23.36
C VAL A 237 23.03 13.18 24.32
N CYS A 238 22.01 12.49 23.84
CA CYS A 238 21.16 11.58 24.60
C CYS A 238 20.74 10.35 23.77
N PRO A 239 20.20 9.27 24.41
CA PRO A 239 19.78 8.08 23.69
C PRO A 239 18.62 8.35 22.71
N ASN A 240 18.79 7.93 21.44
CA ASN A 240 17.79 7.93 20.40
C ASN A 240 17.64 6.52 19.80
N VAL A 241 16.53 6.22 19.15
CA VAL A 241 16.21 4.90 18.62
C VAL A 241 16.87 4.71 17.25
N ILE A 242 17.57 3.59 17.06
CA ILE A 242 17.97 3.10 15.74
C ILE A 242 16.73 2.46 15.10
N VAL A 243 16.24 3.05 14.01
CA VAL A 243 15.02 2.59 13.33
C VAL A 243 15.33 1.43 12.40
N ASP A 244 16.43 1.53 11.64
CA ASP A 244 16.86 0.50 10.70
C ASP A 244 18.37 0.55 10.44
N ILE A 245 18.93 -0.56 9.96
CA ILE A 245 20.31 -0.67 9.45
C ILE A 245 20.24 -1.46 8.15
N ARG A 246 20.83 -0.90 7.08
CA ARG A 246 20.75 -1.47 5.73
C ARG A 246 22.13 -1.57 5.10
N PRO A 247 22.46 -2.67 4.41
CA PRO A 247 23.67 -2.73 3.61
C PRO A 247 23.51 -1.78 2.40
N ALA A 248 24.59 -1.03 2.09
CA ALA A 248 24.63 -0.04 1.02
C ALA A 248 25.61 -0.41 -0.11
N GLY A 249 26.07 -1.66 -0.15
CA GLY A 249 26.97 -2.19 -1.15
C GLY A 249 28.44 -1.87 -0.87
N GLU A 250 29.31 -2.37 -1.74
CA GLU A 250 30.74 -2.12 -1.71
C GLU A 250 31.06 -0.73 -2.26
N GLN A 251 31.79 0.08 -1.46
CA GLN A 251 32.11 1.47 -1.79
C GLN A 251 33.59 1.79 -1.51
N PRO A 252 34.17 2.74 -2.24
CA PRO A 252 35.51 3.27 -1.92
C PRO A 252 35.53 3.92 -0.52
N ILE A 253 36.53 3.57 0.28
CA ILE A 253 36.65 3.98 1.68
C ILE A 253 37.64 5.12 1.86
N TYR A 254 37.21 6.11 2.63
CA TYR A 254 38.02 7.20 3.17
C TYR A 254 38.23 6.95 4.67
N VAL A 255 39.38 7.32 5.17
CA VAL A 255 39.70 7.29 6.60
C VAL A 255 39.99 8.70 7.06
N ILE A 256 39.22 9.17 8.04
CA ILE A 256 39.45 10.45 8.72
C ILE A 256 40.15 10.14 10.04
N THR A 257 41.19 10.90 10.33
CA THR A 257 41.94 10.86 11.61
C THR A 257 41.88 12.23 12.28
N THR A 258 41.55 12.29 13.57
CA THR A 258 41.51 13.55 14.35
C THR A 258 42.73 13.72 15.25
N LYS A 259 42.95 14.94 15.73
CA LYS A 259 44.02 15.29 16.69
C LYS A 259 43.95 14.48 17.99
N ASN A 260 42.78 14.02 18.37
CA ASN A 260 42.56 13.17 19.55
C ASN A 260 42.83 11.67 19.28
N GLY A 261 43.32 11.33 18.06
CA GLY A 261 43.60 9.94 17.67
C GLY A 261 42.37 9.10 17.33
N GLN A 262 41.18 9.73 17.20
CA GLN A 262 39.97 9.06 16.76
C GLN A 262 40.03 8.83 15.26
N THR A 263 39.54 7.67 14.79
CA THR A 263 39.47 7.32 13.38
C THR A 263 38.07 6.91 12.99
N VAL A 264 37.66 7.20 11.77
CA VAL A 264 36.40 6.69 11.19
C VAL A 264 36.61 6.33 9.72
N SER A 265 36.12 5.15 9.33
CA SER A 265 36.11 4.66 7.94
C SER A 265 34.72 4.89 7.33
N CYS A 266 34.64 5.65 6.25
CA CYS A 266 33.39 6.06 5.64
C CYS A 266 33.50 6.19 4.12
N THR A 267 32.36 6.34 3.45
CA THR A 267 32.33 6.74 2.03
C THR A 267 32.60 8.23 1.88
N GLY A 268 33.09 8.67 0.71
CA GLY A 268 33.43 10.08 0.47
C GLY A 268 32.25 11.05 0.64
N ASN A 269 31.05 10.58 0.45
CA ASN A 269 29.82 11.35 0.60
C ASN A 269 29.14 11.19 1.98
N HIS A 270 29.74 10.42 2.92
CA HIS A 270 29.25 10.33 4.29
C HIS A 270 29.38 11.66 5.02
N LYS A 271 28.33 12.10 5.69
CA LYS A 271 28.27 13.40 6.35
C LYS A 271 28.61 13.32 7.83
N PHE A 272 29.22 14.42 8.24
CA PHE A 272 29.57 14.67 9.63
C PHE A 272 28.92 15.98 10.09
N PRO A 273 28.26 16.01 11.25
CA PRO A 273 27.86 17.26 11.87
C PRO A 273 29.12 18.01 12.31
N THR A 274 29.23 19.26 11.88
CA THR A 274 30.32 20.16 12.22
C THR A 274 29.79 21.48 12.79
N PRO A 275 30.58 22.33 13.43
CA PRO A 275 30.11 23.62 13.95
C PRO A 275 29.49 24.54 12.89
N ILE A 276 29.85 24.33 11.64
CA ILE A 276 29.33 25.10 10.50
C ILE A 276 28.22 24.42 9.74
N GLY A 277 27.80 23.21 10.18
CA GLY A 277 26.74 22.40 9.60
C GLY A 277 27.21 20.99 9.21
N GLU A 278 26.37 20.23 8.52
CA GLU A 278 26.73 18.89 8.04
C GLU A 278 27.61 18.97 6.78
N LEU A 279 28.82 18.38 6.83
CA LEU A 279 29.74 18.29 5.70
C LEU A 279 30.01 16.85 5.31
N PRO A 280 30.01 16.48 3.99
CA PRO A 280 30.48 15.18 3.54
C PRO A 280 31.97 15.02 3.68
N CYS A 281 32.47 13.80 3.87
CA CYS A 281 33.88 13.47 4.00
C CYS A 281 34.73 14.07 2.88
N SER A 282 34.22 14.03 1.65
CA SER A 282 34.94 14.56 0.46
C SER A 282 35.13 16.09 0.43
N LEU A 283 34.44 16.81 1.31
CA LEU A 283 34.50 18.27 1.43
C LEU A 283 35.09 18.74 2.77
N LEU A 284 35.55 17.82 3.59
CA LEU A 284 36.31 18.11 4.80
C LEU A 284 37.78 18.28 4.45
N PHE A 285 38.45 19.12 5.20
CA PHE A 285 39.90 19.43 5.08
C PHE A 285 40.60 19.20 6.42
N ASP A 286 41.91 19.14 6.40
CA ASP A 286 42.71 19.17 7.60
C ASP A 286 42.42 20.46 8.37
N ASP A 287 42.37 20.34 9.71
CA ASP A 287 41.96 21.40 10.64
C ASP A 287 40.44 21.73 10.68
N ASP A 288 39.58 21.05 9.93
CA ASP A 288 38.12 21.10 10.19
C ASP A 288 37.78 20.45 11.52
N ALA A 289 36.74 20.97 12.18
CA ALA A 289 36.26 20.44 13.47
C ALA A 289 35.04 19.53 13.31
N LEU A 290 35.14 18.34 13.87
CA LEU A 290 34.02 17.42 14.02
C LEU A 290 33.46 17.47 15.45
N TYR A 291 32.16 17.25 15.63
CA TYR A 291 31.62 17.06 16.98
C TYR A 291 32.03 15.70 17.53
N ASP A 292 32.44 15.68 18.81
CA ASP A 292 32.70 14.48 19.58
C ASP A 292 32.11 14.57 21.00
N VAL A 293 32.10 13.46 21.70
CA VAL A 293 31.70 13.36 23.11
C VAL A 293 32.67 12.47 23.88
N ASN A 294 32.96 12.87 25.14
CA ASN A 294 33.74 12.05 26.05
C ASN A 294 32.86 10.96 26.68
N LEU A 295 33.03 9.72 26.24
CA LEU A 295 32.31 8.54 26.70
C LEU A 295 32.95 7.84 27.94
N SER A 296 34.02 8.37 28.54
CA SER A 296 34.75 7.72 29.65
C SER A 296 33.89 7.49 30.89
N GLN A 297 32.81 8.23 31.07
CA GLN A 297 31.86 8.08 32.17
C GLN A 297 30.44 7.96 31.65
N LYS A 298 29.70 6.93 32.09
CA LYS A 298 28.27 6.80 31.77
C LYS A 298 27.44 7.92 32.40
N LYS A 299 26.83 8.76 31.59
CA LYS A 299 25.93 9.85 31.98
C LYS A 299 24.58 9.70 31.29
N PRO A 300 23.50 10.25 31.86
CA PRO A 300 22.20 10.28 31.18
C PRO A 300 22.17 11.16 29.92
N TYR A 301 23.07 12.14 29.86
CA TYR A 301 23.29 13.03 28.69
C TYR A 301 24.76 13.51 28.70
N TYR A 302 25.24 13.90 27.53
CA TYR A 302 26.61 14.42 27.35
C TYR A 302 26.55 15.76 26.62
N ASN A 303 27.57 16.62 26.88
CA ASN A 303 27.80 17.82 26.11
C ASN A 303 28.78 17.50 24.98
N PRO A 304 28.52 17.94 23.75
CA PRO A 304 29.46 17.75 22.66
C PRO A 304 30.69 18.63 22.84
N HIS A 305 31.82 18.12 22.38
CA HIS A 305 33.09 18.82 22.24
C HIS A 305 33.46 18.87 20.77
N MET A 306 34.66 19.38 20.46
CA MET A 306 35.20 19.45 19.10
C MET A 306 36.50 18.67 19.01
N SER A 307 36.66 17.91 17.96
CA SER A 307 37.91 17.25 17.57
C SER A 307 38.30 17.65 16.18
N TRP A 308 39.53 18.14 16.00
CA TRP A 308 40.03 18.65 14.72
C TRP A 308 40.62 17.53 13.89
N ILE A 309 40.39 17.56 12.58
CA ILE A 309 40.92 16.61 11.61
C ILE A 309 42.41 16.86 11.43
N VAL A 310 43.19 15.78 11.39
CA VAL A 310 44.63 15.79 11.07
C VAL A 310 44.86 15.29 9.66
N SER A 311 44.12 14.31 9.21
CA SER A 311 44.23 13.76 7.87
C SER A 311 42.93 13.15 7.37
N ILE A 312 42.74 13.24 6.05
CA ILE A 312 41.67 12.54 5.31
C ILE A 312 42.35 11.76 4.19
N GLU A 313 42.35 10.46 4.28
CA GLU A 313 42.98 9.56 3.31
C GLU A 313 41.95 8.84 2.47
N LYS A 314 41.98 9.00 1.15
CA LYS A 314 41.30 8.12 0.23
C LYS A 314 42.10 6.83 0.08
N THR A 315 41.60 5.75 0.65
CA THR A 315 42.30 4.47 0.63
C THR A 315 42.06 3.72 -0.69
N ASN A 316 42.84 2.65 -0.93
CA ASN A 316 42.57 1.72 -2.03
C ASN A 316 41.55 0.62 -1.63
N ARG A 317 40.92 0.75 -0.48
CA ARG A 317 39.96 -0.23 0.04
C ARG A 317 38.59 0.03 -0.58
N VAL A 318 37.93 -1.05 -1.00
CA VAL A 318 36.52 -1.07 -1.38
C VAL A 318 35.85 -2.08 -0.45
N GLU A 319 34.90 -1.65 0.34
CA GLU A 319 34.29 -2.49 1.38
C GLU A 319 32.78 -2.37 1.42
N GLN A 320 32.14 -3.42 1.93
CA GLN A 320 30.71 -3.37 2.24
C GLN A 320 30.41 -2.27 3.24
N THR A 321 29.52 -1.37 2.87
CA THR A 321 29.10 -0.24 3.69
C THR A 321 27.65 -0.39 4.15
N TYR A 322 27.29 0.37 5.18
CA TYR A 322 25.97 0.33 5.79
C TYR A 322 25.45 1.75 6.04
N ASP A 323 24.12 1.88 5.90
CA ASP A 323 23.36 3.05 6.31
C ASP A 323 22.62 2.75 7.60
N VAL A 324 22.68 3.69 8.55
CA VAL A 324 22.00 3.60 9.85
C VAL A 324 20.94 4.67 9.93
N GLU A 325 19.68 4.27 10.09
CA GLU A 325 18.56 5.18 10.22
C GLU A 325 18.23 5.44 11.69
N MET A 326 18.23 6.71 12.08
CA MET A 326 17.87 7.16 13.43
C MET A 326 16.46 7.74 13.45
N ALA A 327 15.76 7.60 14.59
CA ALA A 327 14.45 8.20 14.77
C ALA A 327 14.51 9.73 14.74
N ALA A 328 13.52 10.35 14.03
CA ALA A 328 13.37 11.80 14.01
C ALA A 328 13.17 12.37 15.44
N PRO A 329 13.59 13.62 15.70
CA PRO A 329 14.13 14.61 14.76
C PRO A 329 15.66 14.55 14.54
N ASN A 330 16.39 13.68 15.26
CA ASN A 330 17.85 13.71 15.30
C ASN A 330 18.40 12.65 14.33
N HIS A 331 18.86 13.11 13.17
CA HIS A 331 19.38 12.26 12.10
C HIS A 331 20.90 12.07 12.19
N ASN A 332 21.43 11.73 13.38
CA ASN A 332 22.84 11.51 13.65
C ASN A 332 23.00 10.50 14.79
N PHE A 333 24.21 9.96 14.96
CA PHE A 333 24.53 9.06 16.05
C PHE A 333 26.02 9.13 16.43
N VAL A 334 26.35 8.63 17.62
CA VAL A 334 27.70 8.67 18.20
C VAL A 334 28.36 7.32 17.97
N LEU A 335 29.63 7.37 17.52
CA LEU A 335 30.49 6.20 17.44
C LEU A 335 31.10 5.86 18.80
N ASP A 336 31.66 4.66 18.95
CA ASP A 336 32.27 4.19 20.23
C ASP A 336 33.50 5.01 20.63
N ASN A 337 34.17 5.64 19.68
CA ASN A 337 35.28 6.56 19.91
C ASN A 337 34.84 8.01 20.23
N GLY A 338 33.52 8.26 20.29
CA GLY A 338 32.96 9.55 20.64
C GLY A 338 32.62 10.45 19.45
N LEU A 339 33.09 10.19 18.24
CA LEU A 339 32.74 11.00 17.05
C LEU A 339 31.27 10.92 16.74
N ILE A 340 30.67 12.04 16.31
CA ILE A 340 29.27 12.14 15.89
C ILE A 340 29.19 12.14 14.37
N VAL A 341 28.33 11.29 13.81
CA VAL A 341 28.15 11.09 12.39
C VAL A 341 26.67 11.20 11.99
N SER A 342 26.37 11.56 10.73
CA SER A 342 25.01 11.71 10.23
C SER A 342 24.50 10.41 9.57
N ASN A 343 23.16 10.24 9.50
CA ASN A 343 22.54 9.16 8.73
C ASN A 343 22.23 9.55 7.29
N SER A 344 21.96 8.58 6.41
CA SER A 344 21.74 8.79 4.95
C SER A 344 20.47 8.13 4.41
N HIS A 345 19.99 8.55 3.19
CA HIS A 345 18.64 8.14 2.73
C HIS A 345 18.45 7.79 1.24
N SER A 346 19.24 8.32 0.28
CA SER A 346 18.83 8.22 -1.14
C SER A 346 19.14 6.87 -1.80
N TYR A 347 20.31 6.33 -1.53
CA TYR A 347 20.75 5.08 -2.14
C TYR A 347 19.92 3.89 -1.62
N CYS A 348 19.70 3.83 -0.31
CA CYS A 348 18.93 2.75 0.32
C CYS A 348 17.47 2.72 -0.15
N VAL A 349 16.84 3.88 -0.31
CA VAL A 349 15.47 3.97 -0.85
C VAL A 349 15.40 3.47 -2.30
N SER A 350 16.43 3.76 -3.10
CA SER A 350 16.52 3.28 -4.48
C SER A 350 16.77 1.78 -4.55
N LEU A 351 17.58 1.23 -3.64
CA LEU A 351 17.79 -0.22 -3.50
C LEU A 351 16.51 -0.95 -3.07
N ASP A 352 15.75 -0.41 -2.10
CA ASP A 352 14.45 -0.97 -1.71
C ASP A 352 13.49 -1.03 -2.90
N SER A 353 13.48 0.03 -3.72
CA SER A 353 12.67 0.07 -4.93
C SER A 353 13.14 -0.96 -5.95
N LEU A 354 14.45 -1.09 -6.18
CA LEU A 354 15.04 -2.06 -7.09
C LEU A 354 14.77 -3.49 -6.63
N TYR A 355 14.96 -3.79 -5.35
CA TYR A 355 14.67 -5.11 -4.79
C TYR A 355 13.21 -5.50 -5.00
N SER A 356 12.30 -4.58 -4.70
CA SER A 356 10.87 -4.79 -4.94
C SER A 356 10.55 -4.97 -6.44
N ALA A 357 11.22 -4.21 -7.33
CA ALA A 357 11.05 -4.34 -8.78
C ALA A 357 11.57 -5.69 -9.29
N TRP A 358 12.71 -6.15 -8.77
CA TRP A 358 13.30 -7.44 -9.14
C TRP A 358 12.38 -8.61 -8.71
N ILE A 359 11.91 -8.64 -7.45
CA ILE A 359 10.95 -9.66 -7.00
C ILE A 359 9.68 -9.61 -7.86
N LYS A 360 9.18 -8.43 -8.15
CA LYS A 360 7.98 -8.25 -8.96
C LYS A 360 8.13 -8.77 -10.38
N ALA A 361 9.30 -8.58 -11.00
CA ALA A 361 9.60 -9.05 -12.35
C ALA A 361 9.73 -10.58 -12.41
N HIS A 362 10.44 -11.18 -11.45
CA HIS A 362 10.81 -12.60 -11.48
C HIS A 362 9.84 -13.51 -10.71
N TYR A 363 9.12 -12.97 -9.70
CA TYR A 363 8.19 -13.71 -8.85
C TYR A 363 6.86 -12.96 -8.65
N PRO A 364 6.15 -12.60 -9.74
CA PRO A 364 4.98 -11.74 -9.66
C PRO A 364 3.87 -12.28 -8.76
N LEU A 365 3.58 -13.58 -8.77
CA LEU A 365 2.56 -14.18 -7.91
C LEU A 365 2.86 -13.97 -6.42
N ALA A 366 4.09 -14.27 -5.99
CA ALA A 366 4.50 -14.10 -4.59
C ALA A 366 4.53 -12.62 -4.19
N PHE A 367 4.97 -11.73 -5.09
CA PHE A 367 4.95 -10.29 -4.88
C PHE A 367 3.53 -9.77 -4.64
N TYR A 368 2.60 -10.12 -5.54
CA TYR A 368 1.22 -9.62 -5.45
C TYR A 368 0.42 -10.28 -4.32
N GLU A 369 0.63 -11.56 -4.02
CA GLU A 369 0.08 -12.20 -2.83
C GLU A 369 0.44 -11.42 -1.57
N THR A 370 1.74 -11.18 -1.35
CA THR A 370 2.24 -10.44 -0.18
C THR A 370 1.73 -9.00 -0.15
N LEU A 371 1.76 -8.29 -1.28
CA LEU A 371 1.32 -6.91 -1.38
C LEU A 371 -0.18 -6.77 -1.07
N LEU A 372 -1.00 -7.70 -1.56
CA LEU A 372 -2.44 -7.72 -1.29
C LEU A 372 -2.74 -8.05 0.18
N GLN A 373 -2.04 -9.03 0.78
CA GLN A 373 -2.18 -9.35 2.21
C GLN A 373 -1.83 -8.14 3.11
N ILE A 374 -0.73 -7.44 2.80
CA ILE A 374 -0.33 -6.21 3.53
C ILE A 374 -1.38 -5.10 3.34
N THR A 375 -1.91 -4.95 2.13
CA THR A 375 -2.90 -3.90 1.82
C THR A 375 -4.24 -4.20 2.49
N GLU A 376 -4.68 -5.47 2.48
CA GLU A 376 -5.87 -5.94 3.20
C GLU A 376 -5.75 -5.66 4.70
N SER A 377 -4.61 -5.98 5.31
CA SER A 377 -4.38 -5.73 6.73
C SER A 377 -4.45 -4.25 7.13
N LYS A 378 -4.20 -3.34 6.19
CA LYS A 378 -4.31 -1.89 6.36
C LYS A 378 -5.71 -1.35 6.08
N GLY A 379 -6.61 -2.15 5.50
CA GLY A 379 -7.99 -1.78 5.16
C GLY A 379 -8.11 -0.80 3.99
N ASP A 380 -7.07 -0.67 3.14
CA ASP A 380 -7.06 0.25 1.99
C ASP A 380 -7.66 -0.44 0.75
N LYS A 381 -8.99 -0.35 0.63
CA LYS A 381 -9.76 -1.06 -0.41
C LYS A 381 -9.52 -0.51 -1.81
N ASP A 382 -9.37 0.80 -1.96
CA ASP A 382 -9.12 1.42 -3.26
C ASP A 382 -7.76 0.95 -3.81
N LYS A 383 -6.76 0.87 -2.94
CA LYS A 383 -5.44 0.36 -3.29
C LYS A 383 -5.47 -1.12 -3.66
N LEU A 384 -6.31 -1.94 -3.01
CA LEU A 384 -6.50 -3.35 -3.38
C LEU A 384 -6.94 -3.49 -4.84
N VAL A 385 -7.95 -2.71 -5.26
CA VAL A 385 -8.46 -2.73 -6.64
C VAL A 385 -7.38 -2.32 -7.63
N GLU A 386 -6.66 -1.22 -7.35
CA GLU A 386 -5.57 -0.76 -8.23
C GLU A 386 -4.46 -1.81 -8.37
N ILE A 387 -4.10 -2.50 -7.28
CA ILE A 387 -3.08 -3.56 -7.30
C ILE A 387 -3.54 -4.72 -8.18
N LYS A 388 -4.78 -5.16 -8.06
CA LYS A 388 -5.36 -6.25 -8.88
C LYS A 388 -5.31 -5.90 -10.36
N HIS A 389 -5.76 -4.71 -10.76
CA HIS A 389 -5.72 -4.28 -12.15
C HIS A 389 -4.30 -4.27 -12.73
N VAL A 390 -3.31 -3.79 -11.97
CA VAL A 390 -1.91 -3.83 -12.43
C VAL A 390 -1.41 -5.27 -12.58
N ALA A 391 -1.79 -6.17 -11.67
CA ALA A 391 -1.44 -7.59 -11.75
C ALA A 391 -2.08 -8.29 -12.96
N GLU A 392 -3.33 -7.98 -13.27
CA GLU A 392 -4.04 -8.48 -14.45
C GLU A 392 -3.42 -7.94 -15.75
N ASP A 393 -3.23 -6.62 -15.84
CA ASP A 393 -2.79 -5.96 -17.08
C ASP A 393 -1.34 -6.33 -17.49
N TYR A 394 -0.44 -6.53 -16.52
CA TYR A 394 0.99 -6.73 -16.79
C TYR A 394 1.47 -8.18 -16.65
N PHE A 395 0.79 -8.99 -15.81
CA PHE A 395 1.24 -10.34 -15.47
C PHE A 395 0.20 -11.42 -15.75
N ASN A 396 -0.97 -11.03 -16.28
CA ASN A 396 -2.10 -11.93 -16.53
C ASN A 396 -2.50 -12.75 -15.29
N ILE A 397 -2.31 -12.17 -14.09
CA ILE A 397 -2.74 -12.80 -12.84
C ILE A 397 -4.24 -12.61 -12.73
N THR A 398 -4.98 -13.70 -12.53
CA THR A 398 -6.43 -13.66 -12.39
C THR A 398 -6.86 -13.64 -10.93
N PHE A 399 -8.00 -13.01 -10.65
CA PHE A 399 -8.58 -12.93 -9.31
C PHE A 399 -9.99 -13.54 -9.33
N PRO A 400 -10.14 -14.85 -9.02
CA PRO A 400 -11.43 -15.49 -8.98
C PRO A 400 -12.37 -14.75 -8.03
N SER A 401 -13.63 -14.54 -8.44
CA SER A 401 -14.66 -13.96 -7.59
C SER A 401 -14.94 -14.85 -6.37
N PHE A 402 -15.54 -14.29 -5.33
CA PHE A 402 -15.99 -15.06 -4.18
C PHE A 402 -17.02 -16.10 -4.61
N LYS A 403 -16.72 -17.39 -4.41
CA LYS A 403 -17.62 -18.49 -4.74
C LYS A 403 -17.59 -19.59 -3.70
N PHE A 404 -18.75 -20.15 -3.39
CA PHE A 404 -18.87 -21.32 -2.53
C PHE A 404 -18.10 -22.50 -3.14
N GLY A 405 -17.33 -23.19 -2.32
CA GLY A 405 -16.45 -24.29 -2.77
C GLY A 405 -15.05 -23.87 -3.20
N GLN A 406 -14.77 -22.59 -3.35
CA GLN A 406 -13.40 -22.06 -3.52
C GLN A 406 -12.77 -21.74 -2.15
N ASP A 407 -11.44 -21.91 -2.04
CA ASP A 407 -10.74 -21.54 -0.80
C ASP A 407 -10.60 -20.01 -0.68
N ASN A 408 -11.58 -19.41 -0.03
CA ASN A 408 -11.62 -17.97 0.27
C ASN A 408 -11.24 -17.64 1.73
N ARG A 409 -10.47 -18.51 2.41
CA ARG A 409 -10.04 -18.30 3.80
C ARG A 409 -8.94 -17.26 3.94
N ALA A 410 -8.08 -17.11 2.93
CA ALA A 410 -7.00 -16.14 2.87
C ALA A 410 -6.68 -15.77 1.42
N ILE A 411 -6.00 -14.64 1.22
CA ILE A 411 -5.37 -14.31 -0.05
C ILE A 411 -4.19 -15.28 -0.24
N ARG A 412 -4.25 -16.08 -1.30
CA ARG A 412 -3.22 -17.09 -1.63
C ARG A 412 -3.02 -17.19 -3.13
N ALA A 413 -1.75 -17.26 -3.52
CA ALA A 413 -1.36 -17.54 -4.89
C ALA A 413 -1.56 -19.02 -5.26
N ASN A 414 -2.04 -19.24 -6.48
CA ASN A 414 -2.10 -20.55 -7.11
C ASN A 414 -1.25 -20.50 -8.40
N THR A 415 -0.14 -21.24 -8.39
CA THR A 415 0.82 -21.27 -9.50
C THR A 415 0.33 -22.08 -10.70
N GLU A 416 -0.61 -23.01 -10.52
CA GLU A 416 -1.11 -23.86 -11.60
C GLU A 416 -1.94 -23.08 -12.62
N ASN A 417 -2.71 -22.11 -12.15
CA ASN A 417 -3.62 -21.32 -13.00
C ASN A 417 -3.32 -19.82 -13.01
N ASN A 418 -2.13 -19.42 -12.51
CA ASN A 418 -1.71 -18.02 -12.40
C ASN A 418 -2.76 -17.12 -11.77
N SER A 419 -3.27 -17.49 -10.59
CA SER A 419 -4.32 -16.75 -9.90
C SER A 419 -4.00 -16.47 -8.45
N ILE A 420 -4.69 -15.47 -7.88
CA ILE A 420 -4.64 -15.17 -6.44
C ILE A 420 -6.07 -15.15 -5.90
N SER A 421 -6.36 -15.98 -4.89
CA SER A 421 -7.68 -16.05 -4.27
C SER A 421 -7.99 -14.80 -3.45
N ASN A 422 -9.27 -14.45 -3.37
CA ASN A 422 -9.77 -13.42 -2.46
C ASN A 422 -10.06 -14.01 -1.08
N SER A 423 -9.92 -13.23 -0.01
CA SER A 423 -10.26 -13.62 1.36
C SER A 423 -11.62 -13.08 1.79
N LEU A 424 -12.50 -13.92 2.36
CA LEU A 424 -13.76 -13.46 2.96
C LEU A 424 -13.54 -12.48 4.12
N THR A 425 -12.37 -12.51 4.77
CA THR A 425 -12.03 -11.55 5.84
C THR A 425 -11.85 -10.12 5.36
N SER A 426 -11.68 -9.91 4.04
CA SER A 426 -11.67 -8.57 3.43
C SER A 426 -13.05 -7.91 3.42
N ILE A 427 -14.12 -8.68 3.59
CA ILE A 427 -15.50 -8.19 3.67
C ILE A 427 -15.72 -7.55 5.05
N LYS A 428 -16.26 -6.33 5.04
CA LYS A 428 -16.51 -5.59 6.28
C LYS A 428 -17.43 -6.37 7.21
N ASN A 429 -17.04 -6.50 8.48
CA ASN A 429 -17.77 -7.22 9.52
C ASN A 429 -17.87 -8.75 9.31
N MET A 430 -17.07 -9.34 8.42
CA MET A 430 -17.02 -10.80 8.27
C MET A 430 -16.08 -11.40 9.32
N PRO A 431 -16.57 -12.25 10.24
CA PRO A 431 -15.70 -12.92 11.21
C PRO A 431 -14.75 -13.91 10.52
N LYS A 432 -13.50 -14.01 11.00
CA LYS A 432 -12.54 -14.99 10.46
C LYS A 432 -13.07 -16.43 10.55
N ALA A 433 -13.74 -16.78 11.62
CA ALA A 433 -14.32 -18.09 11.82
C ALA A 433 -15.35 -18.47 10.71
N THR A 434 -16.09 -17.49 10.19
CA THR A 434 -17.08 -17.73 9.11
C THR A 434 -16.43 -18.30 7.86
N SER A 435 -15.24 -17.84 7.47
CA SER A 435 -14.54 -18.36 6.27
C SER A 435 -14.11 -19.81 6.45
N GLU A 436 -13.65 -20.19 7.64
CA GLU A 436 -13.28 -21.58 7.97
C GLU A 436 -14.51 -22.48 8.01
N LEU A 437 -15.62 -22.03 8.61
CA LEU A 437 -16.86 -22.79 8.69
C LEU A 437 -17.47 -23.02 7.30
N LEU A 438 -17.54 -21.99 6.46
CA LEU A 438 -18.04 -22.10 5.09
C LEU A 438 -17.17 -23.03 4.23
N TRP A 439 -15.86 -22.98 4.42
CA TRP A 439 -14.98 -23.93 3.76
C TRP A 439 -15.25 -25.37 4.21
N HIS A 440 -15.45 -25.59 5.51
CA HIS A 440 -15.81 -26.90 6.04
C HIS A 440 -17.14 -27.41 5.45
N VAL A 441 -18.19 -26.57 5.41
CA VAL A 441 -19.47 -26.90 4.77
C VAL A 441 -19.27 -27.27 3.30
N ALA A 442 -18.44 -26.52 2.56
CA ALA A 442 -18.19 -26.83 1.15
C ALA A 442 -17.51 -28.18 0.92
N GLN A 443 -16.67 -28.65 1.86
CA GLN A 443 -16.03 -29.97 1.75
C GLN A 443 -17.03 -31.14 1.87
N THR A 444 -18.22 -30.94 2.47
CA THR A 444 -19.29 -31.96 2.51
C THR A 444 -20.01 -32.11 1.17
N LYS A 445 -19.73 -31.22 0.20
CA LYS A 445 -20.31 -31.18 -1.15
C LYS A 445 -21.86 -31.18 -1.14
N PRO A 446 -22.49 -30.20 -0.46
CA PRO A 446 -23.95 -30.10 -0.44
C PRO A 446 -24.46 -29.89 -1.87
N THR A 447 -25.64 -30.50 -2.15
CA THR A 447 -26.25 -30.46 -3.49
C THR A 447 -27.37 -29.43 -3.62
N THR A 448 -27.86 -28.89 -2.49
CA THR A 448 -28.91 -27.88 -2.45
C THR A 448 -28.51 -26.72 -1.52
N MET A 449 -29.10 -25.55 -1.74
CA MET A 449 -28.89 -24.40 -0.83
C MET A 449 -29.45 -24.70 0.57
N ILE A 450 -30.54 -25.45 0.67
CA ILE A 450 -31.11 -25.90 1.96
C ILE A 450 -30.06 -26.72 2.74
N ASP A 451 -29.30 -27.60 2.10
CA ASP A 451 -28.27 -28.38 2.78
C ASP A 451 -27.12 -27.48 3.30
N VAL A 452 -26.78 -26.44 2.55
CA VAL A 452 -25.81 -25.40 2.99
C VAL A 452 -26.34 -24.69 4.23
N LEU A 453 -27.61 -24.25 4.22
CA LEU A 453 -28.23 -23.51 5.32
C LEU A 453 -28.32 -24.36 6.59
N ILE A 454 -28.73 -25.62 6.50
CA ILE A 454 -28.80 -26.54 7.63
C ILE A 454 -27.42 -26.72 8.28
N GLN A 455 -26.37 -26.93 7.46
CA GLN A 455 -25.01 -27.09 7.98
C GLN A 455 -24.44 -25.80 8.56
N CYS A 456 -24.74 -24.66 7.94
CA CYS A 456 -24.36 -23.36 8.48
C CYS A 456 -25.02 -23.08 9.83
N ASP A 457 -26.27 -23.44 9.99
CA ASP A 457 -27.02 -23.27 11.23
C ASP A 457 -26.46 -24.17 12.35
N ASN A 458 -26.16 -25.43 12.04
CA ASN A 458 -25.55 -26.38 12.97
C ASN A 458 -24.13 -25.90 13.42
N LEU A 459 -23.43 -25.16 12.60
CA LEU A 459 -22.14 -24.60 12.90
C LEU A 459 -22.21 -23.14 13.42
N HIS A 460 -23.40 -22.63 13.66
CA HIS A 460 -23.68 -21.28 14.16
C HIS A 460 -23.08 -20.16 13.26
N VAL A 461 -23.12 -20.35 11.93
CA VAL A 461 -22.78 -19.29 10.98
C VAL A 461 -23.87 -18.23 10.98
N SER A 462 -23.49 -16.97 11.09
CA SER A 462 -24.44 -15.85 11.17
C SER A 462 -25.33 -15.69 9.94
N ASP A 463 -26.68 -15.63 10.12
CA ASP A 463 -27.64 -15.34 9.04
C ASP A 463 -27.28 -14.07 8.26
N ALA A 464 -26.83 -13.04 8.95
CA ALA A 464 -26.40 -11.78 8.32
C ALA A 464 -25.22 -11.99 7.37
N ALA A 465 -24.28 -12.87 7.73
CA ALA A 465 -23.15 -13.21 6.86
C ALA A 465 -23.62 -13.99 5.63
N ILE A 466 -24.50 -14.96 5.80
CA ILE A 466 -25.07 -15.75 4.69
C ILE A 466 -25.81 -14.84 3.71
N ARG A 467 -26.68 -13.95 4.19
CA ARG A 467 -27.43 -13.00 3.36
C ARG A 467 -26.52 -12.01 2.65
N MET A 468 -25.46 -11.55 3.31
CA MET A 468 -24.46 -10.68 2.72
C MET A 468 -23.73 -11.38 1.57
N LEU A 469 -23.31 -12.62 1.75
CA LEU A 469 -22.66 -13.44 0.74
C LEU A 469 -23.59 -13.78 -0.43
N ALA A 470 -24.86 -14.09 -0.15
CA ALA A 470 -25.84 -14.31 -1.19
C ALA A 470 -26.02 -13.11 -2.12
N LYS A 471 -26.04 -11.88 -1.58
CA LYS A 471 -26.18 -10.65 -2.36
C LYS A 471 -25.02 -10.37 -3.34
N ILE A 472 -23.83 -10.92 -3.08
CA ILE A 472 -22.67 -10.79 -3.99
C ILE A 472 -22.49 -12.01 -4.90
N GLY A 473 -23.44 -12.96 -4.91
CA GLY A 473 -23.42 -14.15 -5.77
C GLY A 473 -22.49 -15.27 -5.28
N TYR A 474 -22.14 -15.30 -3.99
CA TYR A 474 -21.27 -16.35 -3.42
C TYR A 474 -21.84 -17.76 -3.61
N PHE A 475 -23.16 -17.90 -3.59
CA PHE A 475 -23.89 -19.17 -3.71
C PHE A 475 -24.46 -19.40 -5.13
N ASP A 476 -23.90 -18.79 -6.17
CA ASP A 476 -24.40 -18.85 -7.55
C ASP A 476 -24.48 -20.29 -8.13
N ALA A 477 -23.74 -21.23 -7.54
CA ALA A 477 -23.84 -22.66 -7.88
C ALA A 477 -25.23 -23.29 -7.58
N PHE A 478 -26.03 -22.68 -6.68
CA PHE A 478 -27.31 -23.18 -6.26
C PHE A 478 -28.48 -22.39 -6.87
N GLY A 479 -28.28 -21.29 -7.52
CA GLY A 479 -29.27 -20.42 -8.13
C GLY A 479 -28.80 -18.97 -8.23
N ASN A 480 -29.59 -18.12 -8.89
CA ASN A 480 -29.29 -16.70 -8.98
C ASN A 480 -29.63 -15.97 -7.65
N ILE A 481 -29.19 -14.70 -7.53
CA ILE A 481 -29.33 -13.92 -6.28
C ILE A 481 -30.77 -13.87 -5.78
N PRO A 482 -31.82 -13.50 -6.58
CA PRO A 482 -33.20 -13.51 -6.15
C PRO A 482 -33.74 -14.88 -5.73
N GLU A 483 -33.35 -15.95 -6.41
CA GLU A 483 -33.71 -17.31 -6.07
C GLU A 483 -33.14 -17.70 -4.70
N ILE A 484 -31.82 -17.50 -4.51
CA ILE A 484 -31.14 -17.80 -3.25
C ILE A 484 -31.75 -17.00 -2.08
N MET A 485 -32.02 -15.71 -2.28
CA MET A 485 -32.64 -14.88 -1.23
C MET A 485 -34.03 -15.40 -0.83
N ARG A 486 -34.84 -15.86 -1.79
CA ARG A 486 -36.15 -16.49 -1.51
C ARG A 486 -36.00 -17.82 -0.77
N ILE A 487 -35.00 -18.62 -1.12
CA ILE A 487 -34.71 -19.88 -0.42
C ILE A 487 -34.29 -19.59 1.03
N ILE A 488 -33.44 -18.59 1.27
CA ILE A 488 -33.05 -18.17 2.63
C ILE A 488 -34.30 -17.69 3.41
N ASP A 489 -35.15 -16.84 2.81
CA ASP A 489 -36.38 -16.37 3.47
C ASP A 489 -37.34 -17.52 3.81
N LEU A 490 -37.42 -18.49 2.94
CA LEU A 490 -38.23 -19.69 3.17
C LEU A 490 -37.65 -20.55 4.31
N TYR A 491 -36.32 -20.73 4.32
CA TYR A 491 -35.63 -21.45 5.38
C TYR A 491 -35.86 -20.78 6.74
N ASP A 492 -35.67 -19.45 6.81
CA ASP A 492 -35.91 -18.68 8.04
C ASP A 492 -37.39 -18.77 8.51
N PHE A 493 -38.32 -18.79 7.56
CA PHE A 493 -39.73 -18.91 7.89
C PHE A 493 -40.05 -20.22 8.64
N PHE A 494 -39.40 -21.33 8.31
CA PHE A 494 -39.63 -22.64 8.93
C PHE A 494 -38.63 -23.00 10.03
N ASN A 495 -37.45 -22.43 10.06
CA ASN A 495 -36.32 -22.92 10.87
C ASN A 495 -36.53 -22.78 12.39
N LYS A 496 -37.19 -21.73 12.85
CA LYS A 496 -37.26 -21.43 14.31
C LYS A 496 -38.52 -21.90 14.98
N GLY A 497 -39.39 -22.54 14.24
CA GLY A 497 -40.65 -23.06 14.77
C GLY A 497 -40.57 -24.54 15.09
N MET A 498 -40.84 -24.90 16.30
CA MET A 498 -40.94 -26.30 16.71
C MET A 498 -42.27 -26.94 16.36
N ALA A 499 -43.27 -26.13 16.19
CA ALA A 499 -44.50 -26.38 15.52
C ALA A 499 -44.87 -25.11 14.78
N LYS A 500 -44.93 -25.17 13.47
CA LYS A 500 -45.31 -24.03 12.65
C LYS A 500 -46.68 -24.27 12.05
N THR A 501 -47.63 -23.39 12.37
CA THR A 501 -48.98 -23.43 11.77
C THR A 501 -48.99 -22.45 10.60
N VAL A 502 -49.25 -22.96 9.40
CA VAL A 502 -49.27 -22.19 8.16
C VAL A 502 -50.71 -22.05 7.68
N SER A 503 -51.20 -20.79 7.59
CA SER A 503 -52.56 -20.48 7.11
C SER A 503 -52.59 -20.34 5.59
N LYS A 504 -53.59 -20.93 4.95
CA LYS A 504 -53.84 -20.85 3.51
C LYS A 504 -53.93 -19.42 2.98
N LYS A 505 -54.35 -18.46 3.80
CA LYS A 505 -54.72 -17.10 3.32
C LYS A 505 -53.61 -16.05 3.40
N LYS A 506 -52.52 -16.26 4.11
CA LYS A 506 -51.64 -15.11 4.46
C LYS A 506 -50.14 -15.35 4.40
N GLU A 507 -49.61 -16.55 4.27
CA GLU A 507 -48.22 -16.78 4.60
C GLU A 507 -47.35 -17.34 3.48
N LEU A 508 -47.88 -18.12 2.53
CA LEU A 508 -47.12 -18.73 1.42
C LEU A 508 -47.88 -18.68 0.09
N ALA A 509 -47.16 -18.76 -1.02
CA ALA A 509 -47.74 -18.95 -2.33
C ALA A 509 -48.56 -20.26 -2.37
N PRO A 510 -49.67 -20.31 -3.13
CA PRO A 510 -50.55 -21.48 -3.16
C PRO A 510 -49.82 -22.79 -3.41
N GLU A 511 -48.87 -22.80 -4.29
CA GLU A 511 -48.13 -24.02 -4.69
C GLU A 511 -47.16 -24.48 -3.58
N LEU A 512 -46.53 -23.57 -2.86
CA LEU A 512 -45.73 -23.89 -1.68
C LEU A 512 -46.59 -24.40 -0.55
N PHE A 513 -47.84 -23.90 -0.45
CA PHE A 513 -48.81 -24.37 0.51
C PHE A 513 -49.21 -25.82 0.23
N GLU A 514 -49.31 -26.25 -1.03
CA GLU A 514 -49.57 -27.67 -1.38
C GLU A 514 -48.42 -28.58 -0.91
N ILE A 515 -47.16 -28.10 -0.96
CA ILE A 515 -46.03 -28.85 -0.38
C ILE A 515 -46.19 -28.97 1.15
N VAL A 516 -46.60 -27.89 1.83
CA VAL A 516 -46.87 -27.91 3.28
C VAL A 516 -47.88 -28.99 3.64
N LYS A 517 -48.99 -29.09 2.89
CA LYS A 517 -50.02 -30.12 3.11
C LYS A 517 -49.48 -31.55 3.07
N LYS A 518 -48.53 -31.81 2.16
CA LYS A 518 -47.89 -33.12 2.00
C LYS A 518 -47.10 -33.54 3.25
N TYR A 519 -46.50 -32.59 3.94
CA TYR A 519 -45.66 -32.82 5.12
C TYR A 519 -46.36 -32.51 6.45
N ALA A 520 -47.59 -32.02 6.43
CA ALA A 520 -48.34 -31.65 7.62
C ALA A 520 -48.68 -32.87 8.51
N THR A 521 -48.63 -32.63 9.80
CA THR A 521 -48.93 -33.65 10.82
C THR A 521 -50.42 -33.75 11.17
N ASP A 522 -51.14 -32.62 10.99
CA ASP A 522 -52.59 -32.58 11.22
C ASP A 522 -53.35 -32.96 9.92
N ARG A 523 -54.19 -33.97 10.02
CA ARG A 523 -55.04 -34.42 8.91
C ARG A 523 -56.49 -34.48 9.37
N ASN A 524 -57.39 -33.93 8.57
CA ASN A 524 -58.82 -34.10 8.84
C ASN A 524 -59.23 -35.55 8.55
N ALA A 525 -59.87 -36.22 9.51
CA ALA A 525 -60.38 -37.58 9.36
C ALA A 525 -61.42 -37.77 8.21
N LYS A 526 -62.01 -36.65 7.75
CA LYS A 526 -62.95 -36.62 6.63
C LYS A 526 -62.33 -36.26 5.27
N GLY A 527 -61.01 -36.00 5.19
CA GLY A 527 -60.32 -35.59 3.93
C GLY A 527 -60.71 -34.21 3.46
N GLU A 528 -61.33 -33.35 4.26
CA GLU A 528 -61.63 -31.95 3.93
C GLU A 528 -60.40 -31.12 4.06
N GLU A 529 -60.28 -30.06 3.22
CA GLU A 529 -59.20 -29.15 3.24
C GLU A 529 -59.21 -28.25 4.48
N LEU A 530 -58.10 -28.20 5.25
CA LEU A 530 -58.05 -27.41 6.46
C LEU A 530 -57.71 -25.94 6.10
N ALA A 531 -58.15 -24.98 6.93
CA ALA A 531 -57.82 -23.56 6.78
C ALA A 531 -56.35 -23.27 7.12
N SER A 532 -55.70 -24.13 7.89
CA SER A 532 -54.30 -24.08 8.27
C SER A 532 -53.75 -25.49 8.49
N TYR A 533 -52.45 -25.64 8.30
CA TYR A 533 -51.74 -26.90 8.50
C TYR A 533 -50.56 -26.67 9.45
N THR A 534 -50.32 -27.69 10.30
CA THR A 534 -49.22 -27.62 11.27
C THR A 534 -48.13 -28.62 10.89
N ILE A 535 -46.91 -28.11 10.87
CA ILE A 535 -45.69 -28.91 10.75
C ILE A 535 -45.12 -29.05 12.15
N THR A 536 -45.04 -30.28 12.67
CA THR A 536 -44.48 -30.60 13.98
C THR A 536 -43.33 -31.60 13.85
N ASN A 537 -42.43 -31.56 14.83
CA ASN A 537 -41.41 -32.58 14.98
C ASN A 537 -41.65 -33.36 16.27
N PRO A 538 -42.20 -34.59 16.21
CA PRO A 538 -42.47 -35.40 17.38
C PRO A 538 -41.23 -35.70 18.22
N GLU A 539 -40.06 -35.78 17.60
CA GLU A 539 -38.80 -36.00 18.28
C GLU A 539 -38.39 -34.78 19.13
N ILE A 540 -38.55 -33.57 18.62
CA ILE A 540 -38.32 -32.34 19.36
C ILE A 540 -39.24 -32.27 20.59
N ASP A 541 -40.49 -32.65 20.48
CA ASP A 541 -41.42 -32.67 21.59
C ASP A 541 -40.96 -33.65 22.69
N ARG A 542 -40.44 -34.82 22.32
CA ARG A 542 -39.81 -35.78 23.23
C ARG A 542 -38.59 -35.17 23.92
N LEU A 543 -37.63 -34.63 23.15
CA LEU A 543 -36.41 -34.02 23.66
C LEU A 543 -36.69 -32.85 24.62
N LYS A 544 -37.69 -32.03 24.33
CA LYS A 544 -38.14 -30.94 25.19
C LYS A 544 -38.71 -31.44 26.51
N SER A 545 -39.48 -32.55 26.47
CA SER A 545 -39.99 -33.15 27.69
C SER A 545 -38.82 -33.64 28.56
N GLU A 546 -37.82 -34.27 27.97
CA GLU A 546 -36.60 -34.70 28.65
C GLU A 546 -35.82 -33.49 29.21
N LEU A 547 -35.59 -32.41 28.45
CA LEU A 547 -34.95 -31.20 28.89
C LEU A 547 -35.71 -30.56 30.07
N THR A 548 -37.04 -30.54 29.99
CA THR A 548 -37.87 -30.01 31.08
C THR A 548 -37.71 -30.82 32.36
N ASN A 549 -37.60 -32.15 32.25
CA ASN A 549 -37.36 -33.03 33.39
C ASN A 549 -35.96 -32.82 33.99
N LEU A 550 -34.92 -32.66 33.14
CA LEU A 550 -33.56 -32.34 33.58
C LEU A 550 -33.53 -30.98 34.30
N LYS A 551 -34.17 -29.95 33.75
CA LYS A 551 -34.28 -28.63 34.40
C LYS A 551 -35.02 -28.67 35.74
N LYS A 552 -36.08 -29.51 35.85
CA LYS A 552 -36.76 -29.72 37.14
C LYS A 552 -35.86 -30.44 38.15
N ALA A 553 -35.08 -31.44 37.71
CA ALA A 553 -34.10 -32.13 38.57
C ALA A 553 -33.02 -31.20 39.06
N TYR A 554 -32.43 -30.42 38.17
CA TYR A 554 -31.40 -29.39 38.49
C TYR A 554 -31.93 -28.35 39.50
N LYS A 555 -33.18 -27.93 39.35
CA LYS A 555 -33.82 -26.99 40.29
C LYS A 555 -34.03 -27.55 41.68
N LYS A 556 -34.15 -28.90 41.79
CA LYS A 556 -34.27 -29.58 43.09
C LYS A 556 -32.91 -29.88 43.75
N ALA A 557 -31.91 -30.21 42.98
CA ALA A 557 -30.57 -30.53 43.42
C ALA A 557 -29.59 -30.05 42.32
N PRO A 558 -29.04 -28.82 42.41
CA PRO A 558 -28.06 -28.32 41.46
C PRO A 558 -26.81 -29.20 41.46
N ASP A 559 -26.40 -29.70 40.28
CA ASP A 559 -25.23 -30.53 40.08
C ASP A 559 -24.61 -30.19 38.70
N GLU A 560 -23.28 -30.14 38.63
CA GLU A 560 -22.54 -29.77 37.42
C GLU A 560 -22.80 -30.73 36.25
N ASN A 561 -22.90 -32.03 36.54
CA ASN A 561 -23.23 -33.05 35.55
C ASN A 561 -24.65 -32.86 34.96
N LEU A 562 -25.61 -32.39 35.79
CA LEU A 562 -26.96 -32.04 35.30
C LEU A 562 -26.95 -30.77 34.43
N ALA A 563 -26.07 -29.80 34.75
CA ALA A 563 -25.89 -28.59 33.93
C ALA A 563 -25.32 -28.94 32.55
N GLU A 564 -24.32 -29.82 32.47
CA GLU A 564 -23.75 -30.30 31.20
C GLU A 564 -24.81 -31.09 30.38
N LYS A 565 -25.59 -31.96 31.02
CA LYS A 565 -26.68 -32.69 30.36
C LYS A 565 -27.75 -31.74 29.82
N ILE A 566 -28.07 -30.67 30.52
CA ILE A 566 -29.02 -29.65 30.07
C ILE A 566 -28.49 -28.93 28.82
N THR A 567 -27.22 -28.57 28.82
CA THR A 567 -26.56 -27.93 27.68
C THR A 567 -26.55 -28.87 26.46
N ALA A 568 -26.06 -30.10 26.62
CA ALA A 568 -26.04 -31.10 25.56
C ALA A 568 -27.45 -31.40 24.98
N LYS A 569 -28.45 -31.51 25.87
CA LYS A 569 -29.84 -31.72 25.41
C LYS A 569 -30.43 -30.52 24.69
N SER A 570 -30.00 -29.30 25.05
CA SER A 570 -30.39 -28.07 24.35
C SER A 570 -29.80 -28.02 22.94
N GLU A 571 -28.52 -28.37 22.78
CA GLU A 571 -27.85 -28.48 21.50
C GLU A 571 -28.44 -29.57 20.61
N GLU A 572 -28.82 -30.71 21.21
CA GLU A 572 -29.52 -31.80 20.49
C GLU A 572 -30.89 -31.33 19.92
N ILE A 573 -31.65 -30.53 20.68
CA ILE A 573 -32.92 -29.95 20.23
C ILE A 573 -32.68 -28.99 19.07
N ASP A 574 -31.69 -28.10 19.18
CA ASP A 574 -31.37 -27.11 18.15
C ASP A 574 -30.95 -27.81 16.84
N SER A 575 -30.13 -28.86 16.93
CA SER A 575 -29.77 -29.69 15.76
C SER A 575 -30.95 -30.41 15.14
N ALA A 576 -31.85 -30.96 15.97
CA ALA A 576 -33.06 -31.64 15.49
C ALA A 576 -34.02 -30.67 14.77
N ILE A 577 -34.13 -29.41 15.24
CA ILE A 577 -34.94 -28.38 14.58
C ILE A 577 -34.39 -28.12 13.18
N CYS A 578 -33.07 -27.92 13.04
CA CYS A 578 -32.42 -27.60 11.75
C CYS A 578 -32.61 -28.73 10.69
N THR A 579 -32.77 -29.97 11.08
CA THR A 579 -32.80 -31.12 10.15
C THR A 579 -34.18 -31.66 9.84
N HIS A 580 -35.15 -31.44 10.70
CA HIS A 580 -36.50 -32.08 10.62
C HIS A 580 -37.23 -31.80 9.31
N GLU A 581 -37.21 -30.56 8.85
CA GLU A 581 -37.98 -30.10 7.69
C GLU A 581 -37.21 -30.16 6.37
N ALA A 582 -35.98 -30.71 6.37
CA ALA A 582 -35.07 -30.69 5.21
C ALA A 582 -35.70 -31.25 3.92
N GLY A 583 -36.49 -32.32 4.00
CA GLY A 583 -37.16 -32.91 2.83
C GLY A 583 -38.20 -31.97 2.21
N MET A 584 -39.04 -31.35 3.04
CA MET A 584 -40.01 -30.33 2.61
C MET A 584 -39.34 -29.12 2.00
N LEU A 585 -38.32 -28.61 2.66
CA LEU A 585 -37.59 -27.42 2.22
C LEU A 585 -36.86 -27.65 0.91
N ARG A 586 -36.25 -28.83 0.67
CA ARG A 586 -35.62 -29.19 -0.63
C ARG A 586 -36.64 -29.25 -1.76
N GLU A 587 -37.88 -29.77 -1.49
CA GLU A 587 -38.99 -29.79 -2.47
C GLU A 587 -39.42 -28.35 -2.81
N MET A 588 -39.51 -27.47 -1.80
CA MET A 588 -39.79 -26.04 -2.00
C MET A 588 -38.69 -25.30 -2.74
N GLU A 589 -37.44 -25.57 -2.45
CA GLU A 589 -36.30 -25.05 -3.19
C GLU A 589 -36.38 -25.42 -4.67
N SER A 590 -36.63 -26.72 -4.96
CA SER A 590 -36.79 -27.20 -6.34
C SER A 590 -37.94 -26.48 -7.06
N TYR A 591 -39.03 -26.19 -6.35
CA TYR A 591 -40.15 -25.41 -6.90
C TYR A 591 -39.74 -23.99 -7.22
N ILE A 592 -39.02 -23.27 -6.32
CA ILE A 592 -38.53 -21.90 -6.54
C ILE A 592 -37.61 -21.85 -7.79
N LEU A 593 -36.66 -22.76 -7.87
CA LEU A 593 -35.71 -22.84 -8.99
C LEU A 593 -36.41 -23.14 -10.34
N SER A 594 -37.52 -23.94 -10.31
CA SER A 594 -38.32 -24.25 -11.50
C SER A 594 -39.00 -23.01 -12.11
N LYS A 595 -39.20 -21.96 -11.34
CA LYS A 595 -39.82 -20.70 -11.80
C LYS A 595 -38.86 -19.81 -12.62
N LYS A 596 -37.57 -20.11 -12.62
CA LYS A 596 -36.52 -19.36 -13.39
C LYS A 596 -36.69 -17.86 -13.19
N ILE A 597 -36.59 -17.43 -11.95
CA ILE A 597 -36.70 -16.01 -11.58
C ILE A 597 -35.58 -15.24 -12.27
N GLU A 598 -35.90 -14.11 -12.86
CA GLU A 598 -34.90 -13.25 -13.51
C GLU A 598 -33.86 -12.75 -12.48
N ASP A 599 -32.59 -12.81 -12.86
CA ASP A 599 -31.50 -12.38 -11.99
C ASP A 599 -31.44 -10.84 -11.89
N LEU A 600 -30.71 -10.34 -10.90
CA LEU A 600 -30.47 -8.91 -10.77
C LEU A 600 -29.72 -8.37 -12.00
N ASP A 601 -30.06 -7.15 -12.43
CA ASP A 601 -29.28 -6.45 -13.42
C ASP A 601 -27.88 -6.07 -12.92
N TYR A 602 -27.02 -5.67 -13.85
CA TYR A 602 -25.62 -5.31 -13.50
C TYR A 602 -25.51 -4.11 -12.54
N ALA A 603 -26.42 -3.13 -12.62
CA ALA A 603 -26.38 -1.97 -11.73
C ALA A 603 -26.63 -2.40 -10.26
N ASN A 604 -27.63 -3.23 -10.04
CA ASN A 604 -27.94 -3.77 -8.72
C ASN A 604 -26.83 -4.69 -8.18
N LYS A 605 -26.23 -5.54 -9.04
CA LYS A 605 -25.09 -6.39 -8.67
C LYS A 605 -23.88 -5.56 -8.28
N ILE A 606 -23.53 -4.52 -9.05
CA ILE A 606 -22.44 -3.59 -8.75
C ILE A 606 -22.71 -2.86 -7.44
N GLN A 607 -23.96 -2.38 -7.23
CA GLN A 607 -24.33 -1.71 -5.98
C GLN A 607 -24.16 -2.63 -4.77
N ASN A 608 -24.58 -3.89 -4.87
CA ASN A 608 -24.37 -4.88 -3.82
C ASN A 608 -22.87 -5.06 -3.51
N GLN A 609 -22.00 -5.10 -4.52
CA GLN A 609 -20.55 -5.19 -4.30
C GLN A 609 -19.99 -3.94 -3.63
N ILE A 610 -20.42 -2.74 -4.05
CA ILE A 610 -20.01 -1.49 -3.40
C ILE A 610 -20.40 -1.49 -1.92
N ASP A 611 -21.64 -1.87 -1.61
CA ASP A 611 -22.15 -1.84 -0.24
C ASP A 611 -21.47 -2.87 0.67
N ILE A 612 -21.14 -4.04 0.15
CA ILE A 612 -20.62 -5.18 0.90
C ILE A 612 -19.10 -5.24 0.89
N LEU A 613 -18.48 -5.17 -0.29
CA LEU A 613 -17.05 -5.27 -0.47
C LEU A 613 -16.36 -3.90 -0.30
N GLY A 614 -17.06 -2.81 -0.67
CA GLY A 614 -16.51 -1.46 -0.78
C GLY A 614 -15.65 -1.26 -2.04
N TYR A 615 -15.71 -2.21 -2.98
CA TYR A 615 -15.09 -2.15 -4.30
C TYR A 615 -15.89 -3.02 -5.26
N VAL A 616 -15.59 -2.92 -6.57
CA VAL A 616 -16.25 -3.71 -7.62
C VAL A 616 -15.19 -4.51 -8.38
N ASP A 617 -15.37 -5.81 -8.45
CA ASP A 617 -14.58 -6.73 -9.28
C ASP A 617 -15.43 -7.44 -10.36
N LEU A 618 -16.72 -7.09 -10.45
CA LEU A 618 -17.66 -7.66 -11.40
C LEU A 618 -17.52 -6.98 -12.78
N TYR A 619 -17.34 -7.80 -13.81
CA TYR A 619 -17.44 -7.38 -15.21
C TYR A 619 -17.95 -8.54 -16.09
N SER A 620 -18.55 -8.21 -17.23
CA SER A 620 -19.16 -9.22 -18.10
C SER A 620 -18.14 -9.99 -18.96
N GLY A 621 -16.96 -9.45 -19.16
CA GLY A 621 -15.95 -9.98 -20.09
C GLY A 621 -16.32 -9.84 -21.58
N LYS A 622 -17.51 -9.32 -21.90
CA LYS A 622 -18.01 -9.20 -23.26
C LYS A 622 -17.54 -7.91 -23.93
N GLU A 623 -17.11 -7.99 -25.17
CA GLU A 623 -16.65 -6.84 -25.97
C GLU A 623 -17.76 -5.80 -26.18
N GLU A 624 -19.00 -6.26 -26.41
CA GLU A 624 -20.19 -5.42 -26.58
C GLU A 624 -20.53 -4.56 -25.36
N ASP A 625 -20.14 -5.00 -24.17
CA ASP A 625 -20.40 -4.30 -22.91
C ASP A 625 -19.28 -3.32 -22.54
N ARG A 626 -18.16 -3.30 -23.25
CA ARG A 626 -17.03 -2.39 -22.94
C ARG A 626 -17.41 -0.91 -23.01
N ARG A 627 -18.39 -0.57 -23.81
CA ARG A 627 -18.91 0.80 -23.94
C ARG A 627 -20.13 1.10 -23.08
N LYS A 628 -20.60 0.12 -22.31
CA LYS A 628 -21.59 0.35 -21.26
C LYS A 628 -20.85 0.75 -19.98
N LEU A 629 -21.13 1.95 -19.49
CA LEU A 629 -20.46 2.53 -18.35
C LEU A 629 -21.42 2.69 -17.18
N PHE A 630 -21.08 2.13 -16.04
CA PHE A 630 -21.74 2.39 -14.78
C PHE A 630 -21.20 3.69 -14.18
N ILE A 631 -22.07 4.56 -13.67
CA ILE A 631 -21.72 5.87 -13.11
C ILE A 631 -21.46 5.72 -11.62
N GLU A 632 -20.20 5.79 -11.20
CA GLU A 632 -19.82 5.69 -9.79
C GLU A 632 -19.99 7.00 -9.02
N ASP A 633 -19.72 8.14 -9.67
CA ASP A 633 -19.86 9.46 -9.07
C ASP A 633 -20.08 10.56 -10.13
N ILE A 634 -20.73 11.65 -9.72
CA ILE A 634 -20.96 12.84 -10.56
C ILE A 634 -20.68 14.09 -9.75
N ARG A 635 -19.79 14.93 -10.29
CA ARG A 635 -19.38 16.18 -9.64
C ARG A 635 -19.48 17.37 -10.58
N PRO A 636 -20.20 18.46 -10.21
CA PRO A 636 -20.20 19.68 -11.01
C PRO A 636 -18.85 20.39 -10.91
N LEU A 637 -18.32 20.82 -12.02
CA LEU A 637 -17.15 21.69 -12.10
C LEU A 637 -17.58 23.13 -12.33
N LYS A 638 -17.25 23.98 -11.36
CA LYS A 638 -17.62 25.40 -11.34
C LYS A 638 -16.48 26.27 -11.85
N ASP A 639 -16.80 27.31 -12.60
CA ASP A 639 -15.86 28.36 -12.94
C ASP A 639 -15.46 29.13 -11.67
N LYS A 640 -14.16 29.39 -11.52
CA LYS A 640 -13.61 30.05 -10.32
C LYS A 640 -13.99 31.54 -10.22
N LYS A 641 -14.36 32.17 -11.34
CA LYS A 641 -14.64 33.61 -11.39
C LYS A 641 -16.10 33.95 -11.10
N ASN A 642 -17.05 33.19 -11.65
CA ASN A 642 -18.47 33.45 -11.54
C ASN A 642 -19.28 32.37 -10.81
N GLY A 643 -18.65 31.22 -10.49
CA GLY A 643 -19.30 30.13 -9.78
C GLY A 643 -20.24 29.27 -10.64
N ASP A 644 -20.38 29.56 -11.92
CA ASP A 644 -21.26 28.82 -12.83
C ASP A 644 -20.74 27.44 -13.10
N ILE A 645 -21.64 26.46 -13.26
CA ILE A 645 -21.28 25.10 -13.68
C ILE A 645 -21.05 25.12 -15.18
N TRP A 646 -19.85 24.78 -15.62
CA TRP A 646 -19.48 24.72 -17.03
C TRP A 646 -19.39 23.30 -17.58
N CYS A 647 -19.23 22.27 -16.69
CA CYS A 647 -19.29 20.86 -17.04
C CYS A 647 -19.49 19.99 -15.80
N TYR A 648 -19.72 18.70 -16.00
CA TYR A 648 -19.77 17.69 -14.97
C TYR A 648 -18.64 16.71 -15.17
N ARG A 649 -17.93 16.37 -14.10
CA ARG A 649 -16.98 15.25 -14.07
C ARG A 649 -17.72 14.03 -13.59
N ILE A 650 -17.63 12.95 -14.34
CA ILE A 650 -18.18 11.66 -13.96
C ILE A 650 -17.03 10.66 -13.77
N ASP A 651 -17.10 9.88 -12.73
CA ASP A 651 -16.26 8.71 -12.53
C ASP A 651 -17.09 7.49 -12.93
N THR A 652 -16.53 6.65 -13.80
CA THR A 652 -17.25 5.58 -14.46
C THR A 652 -16.49 4.27 -14.43
N ARG A 653 -17.23 3.15 -14.53
CA ARG A 653 -16.69 1.81 -14.66
C ARG A 653 -17.29 1.11 -15.89
N SER A 654 -16.46 0.53 -16.72
CA SER A 654 -16.90 -0.27 -17.86
C SER A 654 -17.51 -1.59 -17.40
N ILE A 655 -18.73 -1.89 -17.81
CA ILE A 655 -19.42 -3.17 -17.53
C ILE A 655 -18.65 -4.35 -18.18
N GLY A 656 -18.09 -4.14 -19.39
CA GLY A 656 -17.39 -5.20 -20.11
C GLY A 656 -16.01 -5.53 -19.57
N SER A 657 -15.26 -4.52 -19.12
CA SER A 657 -13.85 -4.69 -18.72
C SER A 657 -13.57 -4.46 -17.24
N GLY A 658 -14.52 -3.92 -16.48
CA GLY A 658 -14.29 -3.54 -15.08
C GLY A 658 -13.40 -2.29 -14.87
N LYS A 659 -12.78 -1.76 -15.95
CA LYS A 659 -11.85 -0.63 -15.85
C LYS A 659 -12.57 0.68 -15.56
N THR A 660 -11.98 1.45 -14.65
CA THR A 660 -12.50 2.77 -14.27
C THR A 660 -11.94 3.87 -15.17
N SER A 661 -12.72 4.94 -15.36
CA SER A 661 -12.29 6.13 -16.08
C SER A 661 -13.01 7.38 -15.57
N SER A 662 -12.34 8.53 -15.65
CA SER A 662 -12.98 9.82 -15.40
C SER A 662 -13.21 10.55 -16.71
N LEU A 663 -14.46 10.92 -16.97
CA LEU A 663 -14.88 11.63 -18.15
C LEU A 663 -15.44 13.01 -17.78
N THR A 664 -15.47 13.92 -18.74
CA THR A 664 -16.09 15.25 -18.56
C THR A 664 -17.29 15.37 -19.49
N ILE A 665 -18.46 15.76 -18.98
CA ILE A 665 -19.66 16.00 -19.75
C ILE A 665 -19.91 17.52 -19.81
N PRO A 666 -20.00 18.14 -21.00
CA PRO A 666 -20.43 19.53 -21.13
C PRO A 666 -21.81 19.77 -20.48
N VAL A 667 -22.02 20.97 -19.95
CA VAL A 667 -23.27 21.29 -19.24
C VAL A 667 -24.50 21.17 -20.16
N GLU A 668 -24.36 21.50 -21.44
CA GLU A 668 -25.42 21.36 -22.43
C GLU A 668 -25.81 19.89 -22.64
N SER A 669 -24.83 19.01 -22.84
CA SER A 669 -25.06 17.57 -23.00
C SER A 669 -25.68 16.95 -21.73
N TYR A 670 -25.26 17.40 -20.56
CA TYR A 670 -25.84 16.92 -19.30
C TYR A 670 -27.28 17.39 -19.09
N LYS A 671 -27.62 18.62 -19.50
CA LYS A 671 -28.99 19.14 -19.42
C LYS A 671 -29.95 18.43 -20.36
N GLU A 672 -29.46 18.04 -21.53
CA GLU A 672 -30.26 17.33 -22.54
C GLU A 672 -30.57 15.90 -22.06
N TYR A 673 -29.58 15.20 -21.47
CA TYR A 673 -29.72 13.82 -20.99
C TYR A 673 -29.17 13.69 -19.56
N PRO A 674 -29.93 14.13 -18.55
CA PRO A 674 -29.43 14.08 -17.16
C PRO A 674 -29.28 12.65 -16.69
N ILE A 675 -28.12 12.35 -16.07
CA ILE A 675 -27.80 11.06 -15.49
C ILE A 675 -27.59 11.19 -13.98
N LYS A 676 -27.70 10.08 -13.28
CA LYS A 676 -27.52 9.99 -11.84
C LYS A 676 -26.41 9.00 -11.51
N LYS A 677 -25.91 9.08 -10.29
CA LYS A 677 -25.10 8.01 -9.71
C LYS A 677 -25.86 6.69 -9.79
N ASN A 678 -25.17 5.61 -10.09
CA ASN A 678 -25.66 4.25 -10.32
C ASN A 678 -26.44 4.03 -11.62
N ASP A 679 -26.56 5.02 -12.50
CA ASP A 679 -27.07 4.80 -13.85
C ASP A 679 -26.04 4.03 -14.70
N ILE A 680 -26.53 3.29 -15.69
CA ILE A 680 -25.69 2.73 -16.75
C ILE A 680 -25.96 3.52 -18.03
N ILE A 681 -24.89 3.94 -18.71
CA ILE A 681 -24.95 4.60 -20.00
C ILE A 681 -24.24 3.77 -21.06
N SER A 682 -24.73 3.83 -22.30
CA SER A 682 -24.05 3.31 -23.48
C SER A 682 -23.36 4.46 -24.19
N VAL A 683 -22.08 4.30 -24.53
CA VAL A 683 -21.27 5.32 -25.20
C VAL A 683 -21.06 4.97 -26.65
N PRO A 684 -21.81 5.59 -27.59
CA PRO A 684 -21.68 5.32 -29.03
C PRO A 684 -20.29 5.68 -29.56
N SER A 685 -19.98 5.16 -30.75
CA SER A 685 -18.73 5.50 -31.44
C SER A 685 -18.70 7.00 -31.78
N GLY A 686 -17.56 7.67 -31.51
CA GLY A 686 -17.41 9.10 -31.75
C GLY A 686 -17.93 10.03 -30.64
N ALA A 687 -18.61 9.48 -29.59
CA ALA A 687 -19.12 10.27 -28.48
C ALA A 687 -18.00 10.84 -27.57
N LEU A 688 -16.84 10.18 -27.53
CA LEU A 688 -15.68 10.60 -26.75
C LEU A 688 -14.69 11.39 -27.62
N LYS A 689 -14.32 12.59 -27.16
CA LYS A 689 -13.27 13.40 -27.79
C LYS A 689 -12.25 13.86 -26.78
N LYS A 690 -10.98 13.85 -27.15
CA LYS A 690 -9.88 14.29 -26.30
C LYS A 690 -9.59 15.77 -26.53
N ASN A 691 -9.53 16.59 -25.50
CA ASN A 691 -9.16 17.99 -25.63
C ASN A 691 -7.63 18.16 -25.79
N ARG A 692 -7.16 19.39 -26.08
CA ARG A 692 -5.72 19.73 -26.25
C ARG A 692 -4.86 19.43 -25.01
N LYS A 693 -5.47 19.34 -23.81
CA LYS A 693 -4.82 19.03 -22.54
C LYS A 693 -4.86 17.53 -22.20
N GLY A 694 -5.43 16.70 -23.07
CA GLY A 694 -5.48 15.27 -22.90
C GLY A 694 -6.67 14.72 -22.11
N TYR A 695 -7.63 15.55 -21.69
CA TYR A 695 -8.84 15.10 -21.00
C TYR A 695 -9.90 14.61 -21.97
N TRP A 696 -10.62 13.52 -21.60
CA TRP A 696 -11.71 12.98 -22.37
C TRP A 696 -13.02 13.68 -22.06
N TYR A 697 -13.73 14.11 -23.12
CA TYR A 697 -15.06 14.71 -23.08
C TYR A 697 -16.06 13.75 -23.71
N LEU A 698 -17.19 13.54 -23.00
CA LEU A 698 -18.33 12.75 -23.45
C LEU A 698 -19.45 13.73 -23.87
N TYR A 699 -19.76 13.76 -25.16
CA TYR A 699 -20.71 14.73 -25.74
C TYR A 699 -22.11 14.19 -25.87
N PHE A 700 -22.29 12.87 -26.08
CA PHE A 700 -23.59 12.22 -26.19
C PHE A 700 -23.48 10.76 -25.70
N TYR A 701 -24.56 10.24 -25.18
CA TYR A 701 -24.69 8.90 -24.62
C TYR A 701 -26.16 8.52 -24.56
N ASP A 702 -26.45 7.20 -24.59
CA ASP A 702 -27.76 6.65 -24.39
C ASP A 702 -27.86 6.09 -22.96
N ARG A 703 -28.98 6.36 -22.28
CA ARG A 703 -29.24 5.75 -20.98
C ARG A 703 -29.72 4.30 -21.20
N VAL A 704 -29.03 3.36 -20.59
CA VAL A 704 -29.47 1.97 -20.57
C VAL A 704 -30.41 1.83 -19.39
N TYR A 705 -31.71 1.75 -19.68
CA TYR A 705 -32.69 1.38 -18.67
C TYR A 705 -32.53 -0.13 -18.42
N ALA A 706 -32.39 -0.52 -17.14
CA ALA A 706 -32.36 -1.90 -16.70
C ALA A 706 -33.71 -2.54 -16.92
#